data_a7f4343038761ff6eef8a121b0685c94
#
_entry.id   a7f4343038761ff6eef8a121b0685c94
#
_cell.length_a   1.000
_cell.length_b   1.000
_cell.length_c   1.000
_cell.angle_alpha   90.00
_cell.angle_beta   90.00
_cell.angle_gamma   90.00
#
_symmetry.space_group_name_H-M   'P 1'
#
loop_
_entity.id
_entity.type
_entity.pdbx_description
1 polymer ?
#
loop_
_entity_poly.entity_id
_entity_poly.type
_entity_poly.pdbx_seq_one_letter_code
_entity_poly.pdbx_strand_id
1 'polypeptide(L)'
;MNSSRLSAHTPAVPTLARRPLSNRLALALGLLALGGCSAFQPPASAAVNAPHVTAKAGPDSQAPHSPTKPGNQATGNSPSPGSLATQEQATGGAQPSDDTNTVVAPDAESDTGSALSGTYRPANLPELALTPPLIYEILAAEIALQREQPGAAYATYHSLAAQTGDARLARRATEIAIVTGSLSDALDSARLWVRLDPTYPNARKALDTLLLANGRVTEAEPALTRQLTEARKAGTLDTAYPQLQEKLLNLPDRRAAWALAQRLSASDLDNIQARLMRARLAHEAGQQQAATDEALAAQQLAPDNIEAVLASVQLLQSRPGGRQRAAVLLGNYLQKHPDDLRALKAQGLLQIASEQNDAAIATLSRVQSLEPDNPATLYTLAQLHHQKHDYARATEALQRYVALPEDIERDNGNAFLFLSEIAQKQNDQAGAIQWLERVPTNSRVHFEAQLTRASLLARQSRPEAGLAALSSLKPRNLRETQLQTVTRAQILREAGRYQAAFDVLDRAIRQRKDDKDTIDLLYDRAIAAEKVGRLDVLEKDLRRLIKLRPDDGNAYNALGYTLADHNQRLPEALALIEKANQLNPGDPHIQDSLGWVYFRLGRTQDALDVFRTLWQKSPDTEVGTHYGEVLWHAGQQDAARDIWRQCRQQDPNNELLRDTLKRLGVTLQP
;
A
#
# COMPACT_ATOMS: atom_id res chain seq x y z
N MET A 1 8.10 0.53 59.92
CA MET A 1 7.24 -0.28 59.07
C MET A 1 6.14 0.61 58.56
N ASN A 2 6.44 1.38 57.52
CA ASN A 2 5.46 2.20 56.83
C ASN A 2 5.66 1.92 55.33
N SER A 3 4.78 1.09 54.81
CA SER A 3 4.64 0.90 53.37
C SER A 3 3.84 2.07 52.81
N SER A 4 4.52 3.14 52.42
CA SER A 4 3.96 4.19 51.59
C SER A 4 3.70 3.61 50.22
N ARG A 5 2.44 3.35 49.89
CA ARG A 5 1.97 3.06 48.55
C ARG A 5 2.13 4.35 47.72
N LEU A 6 3.15 4.38 46.89
CA LEU A 6 3.34 5.39 45.88
C LEU A 6 2.28 5.22 44.80
N SER A 7 1.40 6.20 44.68
CA SER A 7 0.50 6.34 43.55
C SER A 7 1.35 6.77 42.36
N ALA A 8 1.30 5.99 41.34
CA ALA A 8 2.10 6.20 40.18
C ALA A 8 1.23 6.75 39.03
N HIS A 9 1.73 7.77 38.41
CA HIS A 9 1.19 8.38 37.21
C HIS A 9 1.12 7.38 36.08
N THR A 10 -0.01 7.34 35.41
CA THR A 10 -0.15 6.78 34.09
C THR A 10 0.08 7.95 33.11
N PRO A 11 1.26 8.08 32.48
CA PRO A 11 1.28 8.90 31.29
C PRO A 11 0.26 8.27 30.34
N ALA A 12 -0.63 9.09 29.79
CA ALA A 12 -1.53 8.64 28.72
C ALA A 12 -0.65 7.92 27.71
N VAL A 13 -0.91 6.62 27.57
CA VAL A 13 -0.20 5.81 26.56
C VAL A 13 -0.39 6.56 25.25
N PRO A 14 0.68 6.88 24.53
CA PRO A 14 0.51 7.32 23.16
C PRO A 14 -0.28 6.19 22.50
N THR A 15 -1.57 6.39 22.30
CA THR A 15 -2.29 5.67 21.26
C THR A 15 -1.33 5.72 20.11
N LEU A 16 -0.85 4.56 19.66
CA LEU A 16 -0.01 4.41 18.49
C LEU A 16 -0.41 5.53 17.54
N ALA A 17 0.43 6.57 17.42
CA ALA A 17 0.10 7.78 16.73
C ALA A 17 -0.18 7.33 15.29
N ARG A 18 -1.45 7.09 15.01
CA ARG A 18 -1.96 6.94 13.66
C ARG A 18 -1.62 8.28 13.02
N ARG A 19 -0.55 8.30 12.24
CA ARG A 19 -0.35 9.38 11.29
C ARG A 19 -1.71 9.56 10.62
N PRO A 20 -2.25 10.76 10.58
CA PRO A 20 -3.59 10.98 10.06
C PRO A 20 -3.67 10.31 8.69
N LEU A 21 -4.69 9.52 8.48
CA LEU A 21 -5.01 8.82 7.23
C LEU A 21 -5.03 9.77 6.01
N SER A 22 -5.07 11.09 6.26
CA SER A 22 -5.14 12.14 5.25
C SER A 22 -4.07 12.06 4.14
N ASN A 23 -2.82 11.68 4.45
CA ASN A 23 -1.77 11.61 3.42
C ASN A 23 -1.69 10.27 2.67
N ARG A 24 -2.33 9.20 3.20
CA ARG A 24 -2.45 7.93 2.47
C ARG A 24 -3.71 7.86 1.61
N LEU A 25 -4.73 8.64 1.95
CA LEU A 25 -5.98 8.72 1.20
C LEU A 25 -5.78 9.28 -0.22
N ALA A 26 -4.95 10.31 -0.37
CA ALA A 26 -4.70 10.93 -1.67
C ALA A 26 -4.04 9.96 -2.68
N LEU A 27 -3.24 9.00 -2.21
CA LEU A 27 -2.61 7.99 -3.08
C LEU A 27 -3.54 6.81 -3.41
N ALA A 28 -4.41 6.40 -2.48
CA ALA A 28 -5.33 5.29 -2.70
C ALA A 28 -6.54 5.69 -3.56
N LEU A 29 -7.01 6.94 -3.44
CA LEU A 29 -8.11 7.48 -4.26
C LEU A 29 -7.72 7.67 -5.74
N GLY A 30 -6.47 7.96 -6.03
CA GLY A 30 -5.97 8.04 -7.41
C GLY A 30 -5.99 6.70 -8.16
N LEU A 31 -5.94 5.58 -7.45
CA LEU A 31 -5.89 4.23 -8.04
C LEU A 31 -7.27 3.57 -8.20
N LEU A 32 -8.26 3.92 -7.38
CA LEU A 32 -9.58 3.26 -7.39
C LEU A 32 -10.62 3.92 -8.32
N ALA A 33 -10.41 5.17 -8.72
CA ALA A 33 -11.39 5.93 -9.49
C ALA A 33 -11.28 5.80 -11.01
N LEU A 34 -10.26 5.14 -11.53
CA LEU A 34 -9.99 5.04 -12.98
C LEU A 34 -10.37 3.68 -13.60
N GLY A 35 -11.13 2.84 -12.89
CA GLY A 35 -11.63 1.56 -13.39
C GLY A 35 -12.62 1.64 -14.57
N GLY A 36 -12.66 2.74 -15.31
CA GLY A 36 -13.52 2.94 -16.47
C GLY A 36 -12.84 3.55 -17.70
N CYS A 37 -11.58 3.97 -17.61
CA CYS A 37 -10.84 4.51 -18.75
C CYS A 37 -9.57 3.68 -18.98
N SER A 38 -9.65 2.65 -19.81
CA SER A 38 -8.52 1.81 -20.22
C SER A 38 -7.39 2.58 -20.92
N ALA A 39 -7.57 3.87 -21.21
CA ALA A 39 -6.59 4.69 -21.90
C ALA A 39 -5.42 5.22 -21.04
N PHE A 40 -5.55 5.24 -19.68
CA PHE A 40 -4.58 5.89 -18.79
C PHE A 40 -4.33 5.13 -17.46
N GLN A 41 -4.18 3.82 -17.47
CA GLN A 41 -3.72 3.08 -16.29
C GLN A 41 -2.18 3.11 -16.18
N PRO A 42 -1.59 3.43 -15.00
CA PRO A 42 -0.15 3.31 -14.82
C PRO A 42 0.26 1.84 -14.65
N PRO A 43 1.45 1.44 -15.15
CA PRO A 43 1.97 0.08 -14.93
C PRO A 43 2.24 -0.16 -13.45
N ALA A 44 2.00 -1.39 -12.99
CA ALA A 44 2.28 -1.83 -11.63
C ALA A 44 3.77 -1.62 -11.30
N SER A 45 4.07 -0.84 -10.25
CA SER A 45 5.42 -0.52 -9.83
C SER A 45 6.14 -1.73 -9.26
N ALA A 46 7.23 -2.11 -9.90
CA ALA A 46 8.23 -3.04 -9.37
C ALA A 46 8.89 -2.50 -8.09
N ALA A 47 9.26 -3.41 -7.21
CA ALA A 47 9.86 -3.18 -5.91
C ALA A 47 11.07 -2.22 -5.96
N VAL A 48 11.07 -1.24 -5.05
CA VAL A 48 12.18 -0.31 -4.84
C VAL A 48 13.27 -1.02 -4.03
N ASN A 49 14.43 -1.23 -4.66
CA ASN A 49 15.68 -1.58 -3.99
C ASN A 49 16.33 -0.33 -3.36
N ALA A 50 16.83 -0.48 -2.15
CA ALA A 50 17.53 0.53 -1.38
C ALA A 50 18.90 0.91 -1.98
N PRO A 51 19.46 2.11 -1.71
CA PRO A 51 20.67 2.60 -2.35
C PRO A 51 21.95 2.00 -1.78
N HIS A 52 22.85 1.60 -2.68
CA HIS A 52 24.23 1.25 -2.38
C HIS A 52 25.07 2.50 -2.05
N VAL A 53 25.75 2.42 -0.93
CA VAL A 53 26.84 3.35 -0.55
C VAL A 53 28.13 2.88 -1.24
N THR A 54 28.75 3.75 -2.02
CA THR A 54 30.06 3.56 -2.65
C THR A 54 31.18 3.81 -1.64
N ALA A 55 32.07 2.83 -1.46
CA ALA A 55 33.39 3.03 -0.84
C ALA A 55 34.49 2.73 -1.86
N LYS A 56 35.47 3.63 -1.87
CA LYS A 56 36.63 3.67 -2.77
C LYS A 56 37.61 2.51 -2.54
N ALA A 57 38.19 2.07 -3.65
CA ALA A 57 39.25 1.07 -3.75
C ALA A 57 40.66 1.65 -3.43
N GLY A 58 41.54 0.74 -2.99
CA GLY A 58 43.01 0.87 -3.04
C GLY A 58 43.66 -0.47 -2.61
N PRO A 59 44.84 -0.85 -3.10
CA PRO A 59 45.05 -2.18 -3.71
C PRO A 59 46.01 -3.13 -2.94
N ASP A 60 46.16 -4.37 -3.52
CA ASP A 60 47.21 -5.39 -3.38
C ASP A 60 47.15 -6.40 -2.20
N SER A 61 47.02 -7.67 -2.43
CA SER A 61 47.99 -8.66 -2.89
C SER A 61 47.56 -10.12 -2.64
N GLN A 62 47.73 -10.94 -3.68
CA GLN A 62 48.14 -12.37 -3.70
C GLN A 62 47.28 -13.46 -3.01
N ALA A 63 46.80 -14.33 -3.85
CA ALA A 63 46.51 -15.76 -3.61
C ALA A 63 47.84 -16.56 -3.34
N PRO A 64 47.86 -17.85 -2.92
CA PRO A 64 47.10 -18.93 -3.52
C PRO A 64 46.74 -20.16 -2.62
N HIS A 65 46.09 -21.15 -3.27
CA HIS A 65 46.08 -22.61 -3.03
C HIS A 65 44.94 -23.27 -2.24
N SER A 66 44.10 -23.96 -3.03
CA SER A 66 43.47 -25.25 -2.65
C SER A 66 44.51 -26.35 -2.43
N PRO A 67 44.23 -27.52 -1.81
CA PRO A 67 43.33 -28.53 -2.37
C PRO A 67 42.63 -29.52 -1.38
N THR A 68 41.77 -30.36 -2.00
CA THR A 68 41.46 -31.78 -1.80
C THR A 68 40.40 -32.26 -0.81
N LYS A 69 39.45 -33.00 -1.44
CA LYS A 69 38.63 -34.11 -0.91
C LYS A 69 39.51 -35.35 -0.55
N PRO A 70 38.99 -36.39 0.13
CA PRO A 70 37.84 -37.25 -0.10
C PRO A 70 37.16 -37.77 1.20
N GLY A 71 36.07 -38.46 1.30
CA GLY A 71 35.47 -39.54 0.57
C GLY A 71 34.68 -40.47 1.50
N ASN A 72 33.66 -41.14 0.99
CA ASN A 72 33.08 -42.46 1.33
C ASN A 72 32.22 -42.66 2.60
N GLN A 73 31.09 -43.23 2.50
CA GLN A 73 30.37 -44.48 2.15
C GLN A 73 29.25 -44.67 3.16
N ALA A 74 28.05 -44.91 2.82
CA ALA A 74 27.28 -46.02 2.23
C ALA A 74 26.43 -46.78 3.27
N THR A 75 25.29 -47.25 2.79
CA THR A 75 24.35 -48.31 3.20
C THR A 75 23.06 -47.79 3.83
N GLY A 76 21.87 -48.07 3.39
CA GLY A 76 21.31 -49.12 2.55
C GLY A 76 19.98 -49.57 3.17
N ASN A 77 19.00 -49.78 2.32
CA ASN A 77 17.86 -50.70 2.43
C ASN A 77 16.45 -50.10 2.40
N SER A 78 15.84 -50.36 1.25
CA SER A 78 14.39 -50.60 1.07
C SER A 78 13.98 -51.97 1.64
N PRO A 79 12.67 -52.31 1.86
CA PRO A 79 11.81 -52.72 0.75
C PRO A 79 10.30 -52.38 0.88
N SER A 80 9.60 -52.34 -0.24
CA SER A 80 8.19 -52.68 -0.45
C SER A 80 7.96 -54.21 -0.34
N PRO A 81 6.76 -54.84 -0.44
CA PRO A 81 5.51 -54.48 -1.14
C PRO A 81 4.19 -55.03 -0.52
N GLY A 82 3.07 -54.89 -1.24
CA GLY A 82 1.85 -55.73 -1.21
C GLY A 82 0.57 -54.93 -1.11
N SER A 83 -0.26 -54.75 -2.07
CA SER A 83 -1.11 -55.55 -2.96
C SER A 83 -2.43 -56.03 -2.33
N LEU A 84 -3.54 -55.70 -3.01
CA LEU A 84 -4.84 -56.38 -3.30
C LEU A 84 -6.01 -55.42 -3.06
N ALA A 85 -6.72 -54.93 -4.08
CA ALA A 85 -7.73 -55.53 -4.99
C ALA A 85 -9.07 -55.90 -4.33
N THR A 86 -10.13 -55.29 -4.82
CA THR A 86 -11.39 -55.79 -5.41
C THR A 86 -12.45 -54.69 -5.39
N GLN A 87 -12.97 -54.29 -6.55
CA GLN A 87 -14.24 -54.53 -7.23
C GLN A 87 -15.49 -54.32 -6.33
N GLU A 88 -16.56 -53.57 -6.69
CA GLU A 88 -17.41 -53.62 -7.89
C GLU A 88 -18.48 -52.49 -7.89
N GLN A 89 -18.81 -52.03 -9.11
CA GLN A 89 -20.12 -51.67 -9.76
C GLN A 89 -20.95 -50.48 -9.24
N ALA A 90 -20.99 -49.44 -9.99
CA ALA A 90 -21.95 -49.02 -11.06
C ALA A 90 -23.33 -48.53 -10.59
N THR A 91 -23.69 -47.30 -10.86
CA THR A 91 -24.74 -46.83 -11.78
C THR A 91 -24.98 -45.31 -11.68
N GLY A 92 -25.17 -44.67 -12.85
CA GLY A 92 -26.10 -43.55 -13.02
C GLY A 92 -25.53 -42.14 -13.05
N GLY A 93 -25.19 -41.67 -14.16
CA GLY A 93 -25.32 -40.45 -14.92
C GLY A 93 -25.74 -39.14 -14.27
N ALA A 94 -24.90 -38.15 -14.40
CA ALA A 94 -25.21 -36.77 -14.80
C ALA A 94 -23.86 -36.03 -14.98
N GLN A 95 -23.69 -35.41 -16.13
CA GLN A 95 -22.53 -34.56 -16.44
C GLN A 95 -22.53 -33.31 -15.55
N PRO A 96 -21.39 -32.88 -15.04
CA PRO A 96 -21.16 -31.49 -14.70
C PRO A 96 -20.34 -30.81 -15.81
N SER A 97 -20.81 -29.66 -16.21
CA SER A 97 -20.12 -28.68 -17.02
C SER A 97 -18.81 -28.24 -16.33
N ASP A 98 -17.69 -28.42 -17.03
CA ASP A 98 -16.37 -27.86 -16.68
C ASP A 98 -16.37 -26.36 -16.92
N ASP A 99 -16.44 -25.60 -15.85
CA ASP A 99 -15.97 -24.21 -15.79
C ASP A 99 -14.65 -24.15 -15.00
N THR A 100 -13.56 -24.46 -15.69
CA THR A 100 -12.22 -24.15 -15.20
C THR A 100 -11.88 -22.70 -15.55
N ASN A 101 -11.98 -21.84 -14.57
CA ASN A 101 -11.56 -20.46 -14.62
C ASN A 101 -10.03 -20.38 -14.62
N THR A 102 -9.44 -20.32 -15.80
CA THR A 102 -8.00 -20.12 -16.01
C THR A 102 -7.72 -18.63 -15.89
N VAL A 103 -6.84 -18.26 -14.97
CA VAL A 103 -6.27 -16.92 -14.83
C VAL A 103 -5.60 -16.52 -16.14
N VAL A 104 -6.18 -15.57 -16.86
CA VAL A 104 -5.68 -15.03 -18.12
C VAL A 104 -4.59 -14.02 -17.80
N ALA A 105 -3.36 -14.33 -18.19
CA ALA A 105 -2.28 -13.35 -18.33
C ALA A 105 -2.64 -12.36 -19.46
N PRO A 106 -2.20 -11.08 -19.42
CA PRO A 106 -2.64 -10.08 -20.38
C PRO A 106 -2.17 -10.42 -21.80
N ASP A 107 -3.10 -10.35 -22.73
CA ASP A 107 -3.02 -10.76 -24.12
C ASP A 107 -1.95 -10.03 -24.98
N ALA A 108 -0.70 -10.46 -24.87
CA ALA A 108 0.27 -10.26 -25.95
C ALA A 108 0.13 -11.36 -27.04
N GLU A 109 -0.68 -12.41 -26.76
CA GLU A 109 -0.88 -13.55 -27.66
C GLU A 109 -1.94 -13.34 -28.74
N SER A 110 -2.87 -12.41 -28.60
CA SER A 110 -4.04 -12.36 -29.47
C SER A 110 -3.76 -11.93 -30.92
N ASP A 111 -2.76 -11.10 -31.17
CA ASP A 111 -2.51 -10.60 -32.54
C ASP A 111 -1.48 -11.44 -33.33
N THR A 112 -0.53 -12.08 -32.63
CA THR A 112 0.40 -13.05 -33.25
C THR A 112 -0.26 -14.41 -33.48
N GLY A 113 -1.10 -14.87 -32.55
CA GLY A 113 -1.86 -16.13 -32.69
C GLY A 113 -2.81 -16.12 -33.88
N SER A 114 -3.48 -15.00 -34.14
CA SER A 114 -4.38 -14.84 -35.29
C SER A 114 -3.65 -14.87 -36.64
N ALA A 115 -2.38 -14.41 -36.70
CA ALA A 115 -1.57 -14.46 -37.93
C ALA A 115 -1.11 -15.88 -38.29
N LEU A 116 -1.06 -16.78 -37.31
CA LEU A 116 -0.53 -18.13 -37.46
C LEU A 116 -1.62 -19.22 -37.58
N SER A 117 -2.90 -18.88 -37.31
CA SER A 117 -4.01 -19.80 -37.43
C SER A 117 -4.44 -19.96 -38.91
N GLY A 118 -4.68 -21.19 -39.34
CA GLY A 118 -5.18 -21.52 -40.68
C GLY A 118 -4.25 -22.40 -41.51
N THR A 119 -4.82 -23.07 -42.53
CA THR A 119 -4.07 -23.89 -43.50
C THR A 119 -3.26 -22.97 -44.42
N TYR A 120 -1.95 -22.87 -44.12
CA TYR A 120 -1.03 -22.09 -44.95
C TYR A 120 -0.63 -22.87 -46.21
N ARG A 121 -0.87 -22.27 -47.40
CA ARG A 121 -0.41 -22.79 -48.70
C ARG A 121 0.43 -21.66 -49.34
N PRO A 122 1.80 -21.81 -49.39
CA PRO A 122 2.63 -20.83 -50.08
C PRO A 122 2.32 -20.76 -51.59
N ALA A 123 2.50 -19.55 -52.14
CA ALA A 123 2.28 -19.37 -53.58
C ALA A 123 3.30 -20.14 -54.43
N ASN A 124 4.55 -20.27 -53.91
CA ASN A 124 5.63 -21.02 -54.57
C ASN A 124 6.11 -22.11 -53.59
N LEU A 125 5.83 -23.36 -53.93
CA LEU A 125 6.43 -24.49 -53.23
C LEU A 125 7.72 -24.90 -53.96
N PRO A 126 8.82 -25.15 -53.23
CA PRO A 126 10.02 -25.67 -53.85
C PRO A 126 9.78 -27.09 -54.39
N GLU A 127 10.23 -27.35 -55.59
CA GLU A 127 10.19 -28.69 -56.18
C GLU A 127 11.33 -29.57 -55.57
N LEU A 128 11.08 -30.06 -54.36
CA LEU A 128 12.03 -30.89 -53.64
C LEU A 128 11.49 -32.29 -53.43
N ALA A 129 12.32 -33.30 -53.76
CA ALA A 129 12.01 -34.68 -53.41
C ALA A 129 12.12 -34.82 -51.88
N LEU A 130 11.15 -35.49 -51.26
CA LEU A 130 11.22 -35.90 -49.85
C LEU A 130 12.28 -37.00 -49.70
N THR A 131 13.48 -36.56 -49.39
CA THR A 131 14.60 -37.47 -49.12
C THR A 131 14.52 -38.05 -47.71
N PRO A 132 15.02 -39.29 -47.44
CA PRO A 132 15.05 -39.84 -46.10
C PRO A 132 15.74 -38.93 -45.04
N PRO A 133 16.84 -38.20 -45.33
CA PRO A 133 17.41 -37.24 -44.38
C PRO A 133 16.46 -36.10 -44.02
N LEU A 134 15.76 -35.51 -45.00
CA LEU A 134 14.83 -34.43 -44.77
C LEU A 134 13.67 -34.85 -43.85
N ILE A 135 13.12 -36.05 -44.13
CA ILE A 135 12.03 -36.62 -43.30
C ILE A 135 12.55 -36.86 -41.88
N TYR A 136 13.76 -37.41 -41.75
CA TYR A 136 14.38 -37.69 -40.45
C TYR A 136 14.57 -36.39 -39.63
N GLU A 137 15.09 -35.32 -40.23
CA GLU A 137 15.33 -34.06 -39.55
C GLU A 137 14.01 -33.39 -39.09
N ILE A 138 12.95 -33.40 -39.91
CA ILE A 138 11.62 -32.90 -39.52
C ILE A 138 11.06 -33.70 -38.36
N LEU A 139 11.10 -35.04 -38.42
CA LEU A 139 10.64 -35.91 -37.35
C LEU A 139 11.45 -35.71 -36.06
N ALA A 140 12.76 -35.56 -36.17
CA ALA A 140 13.64 -35.32 -35.04
C ALA A 140 13.30 -33.98 -34.36
N ALA A 141 12.99 -32.93 -35.16
CA ALA A 141 12.56 -31.63 -34.63
C ALA A 141 11.18 -31.72 -33.89
N GLU A 142 10.19 -32.43 -34.42
CA GLU A 142 8.91 -32.64 -33.73
C GLU A 142 9.08 -33.51 -32.46
N ILE A 143 9.96 -34.52 -32.46
CA ILE A 143 10.28 -35.28 -31.26
C ILE A 143 11.00 -34.40 -30.22
N ALA A 144 11.87 -33.47 -30.66
CA ALA A 144 12.55 -32.54 -29.76
C ALA A 144 11.50 -31.60 -29.08
N LEU A 145 10.47 -31.16 -29.79
CA LEU A 145 9.36 -30.40 -29.18
C LEU A 145 8.61 -31.20 -28.12
N GLN A 146 8.28 -32.46 -28.41
CA GLN A 146 7.64 -33.38 -27.44
C GLN A 146 8.51 -33.64 -26.20
N ARG A 147 9.84 -33.54 -26.33
CA ARG A 147 10.81 -33.70 -25.24
C ARG A 147 11.18 -32.39 -24.55
N GLU A 148 10.39 -31.34 -24.74
CA GLU A 148 10.64 -30.01 -24.15
C GLU A 148 12.02 -29.42 -24.53
N GLN A 149 12.48 -29.70 -25.76
CA GLN A 149 13.73 -29.18 -26.33
C GLN A 149 13.45 -28.26 -27.52
N PRO A 150 12.72 -27.13 -27.31
CA PRO A 150 12.27 -26.29 -28.41
C PRO A 150 13.39 -25.56 -29.13
N GLY A 151 14.50 -25.27 -28.46
CA GLY A 151 15.67 -24.63 -29.10
C GLY A 151 16.29 -25.53 -30.19
N ALA A 152 16.35 -26.85 -29.97
CA ALA A 152 16.84 -27.80 -30.99
C ALA A 152 15.86 -27.86 -32.17
N ALA A 153 14.55 -27.94 -31.90
CA ALA A 153 13.53 -27.94 -32.92
C ALA A 153 13.56 -26.68 -33.77
N TYR A 154 13.66 -25.52 -33.11
CA TYR A 154 13.80 -24.23 -33.79
C TYR A 154 14.98 -24.21 -34.74
N ALA A 155 16.19 -24.56 -34.26
CA ALA A 155 17.40 -24.56 -35.05
C ALA A 155 17.29 -25.46 -36.28
N THR A 156 16.70 -26.65 -36.13
CA THR A 156 16.45 -27.59 -37.23
C THR A 156 15.47 -26.99 -38.24
N TYR A 157 14.31 -26.50 -37.83
CA TYR A 157 13.32 -25.92 -38.75
C TYR A 157 13.86 -24.68 -39.46
N HIS A 158 14.59 -23.79 -38.78
CA HIS A 158 15.20 -22.61 -39.36
C HIS A 158 16.26 -22.95 -40.39
N SER A 159 17.13 -23.93 -40.09
CA SER A 159 18.15 -24.45 -41.00
C SER A 159 17.53 -25.08 -42.25
N LEU A 160 16.53 -25.95 -42.06
CA LEU A 160 15.84 -26.59 -43.17
C LEU A 160 15.10 -25.56 -44.05
N ALA A 161 14.47 -24.53 -43.47
CA ALA A 161 13.85 -23.47 -44.24
C ALA A 161 14.85 -22.73 -45.14
N ALA A 162 16.05 -22.44 -44.60
CA ALA A 162 17.10 -21.78 -45.35
C ALA A 162 17.69 -22.66 -46.47
N GLN A 163 17.81 -23.96 -46.24
CA GLN A 163 18.35 -24.92 -47.20
C GLN A 163 17.36 -25.27 -48.32
N THR A 164 16.10 -25.46 -47.97
CA THR A 164 15.06 -25.94 -48.88
C THR A 164 14.32 -24.81 -49.62
N GLY A 165 14.36 -23.61 -49.09
CA GLY A 165 13.54 -22.51 -49.59
C GLY A 165 12.02 -22.69 -49.28
N ASP A 166 11.66 -23.58 -48.38
CA ASP A 166 10.26 -23.83 -48.04
C ASP A 166 9.77 -22.91 -46.94
N ALA A 167 8.86 -22.01 -47.32
CA ALA A 167 8.29 -21.02 -46.42
C ALA A 167 7.47 -21.61 -45.27
N ARG A 168 6.97 -22.87 -45.40
CA ARG A 168 6.24 -23.56 -44.31
C ARG A 168 7.15 -23.88 -43.14
N LEU A 169 8.41 -24.23 -43.42
CA LEU A 169 9.42 -24.52 -42.40
C LEU A 169 9.85 -23.26 -41.66
N ALA A 170 9.97 -22.12 -42.40
CA ALA A 170 10.23 -20.83 -41.79
C ALA A 170 9.09 -20.36 -40.88
N ARG A 171 7.83 -20.56 -41.30
CA ARG A 171 6.66 -20.33 -40.48
C ARG A 171 6.72 -21.17 -39.18
N ARG A 172 6.98 -22.48 -39.30
CA ARG A 172 7.05 -23.39 -38.13
C ARG A 172 8.15 -22.99 -37.16
N ALA A 173 9.33 -22.58 -37.66
CA ALA A 173 10.39 -22.04 -36.83
C ALA A 173 9.94 -20.77 -36.10
N THR A 174 9.22 -19.85 -36.79
CA THR A 174 8.66 -18.64 -36.17
C THR A 174 7.68 -18.97 -35.05
N GLU A 175 6.77 -19.92 -35.28
CA GLU A 175 5.80 -20.39 -34.26
C GLU A 175 6.50 -20.94 -33.02
N ILE A 176 7.49 -21.81 -33.21
CA ILE A 176 8.26 -22.41 -32.10
C ILE A 176 8.95 -21.31 -31.29
N ALA A 177 9.60 -20.36 -31.96
CA ALA A 177 10.34 -19.29 -31.29
C ALA A 177 9.41 -18.32 -30.54
N ILE A 178 8.20 -18.06 -31.03
CA ILE A 178 7.18 -17.25 -30.32
C ILE A 178 6.71 -17.96 -29.05
N VAL A 179 6.33 -19.23 -29.16
CA VAL A 179 5.84 -20.03 -28.02
C VAL A 179 6.91 -20.16 -26.92
N THR A 180 8.18 -20.18 -27.29
CA THR A 180 9.29 -20.28 -26.33
C THR A 180 9.78 -18.92 -25.81
N GLY A 181 9.18 -17.82 -26.26
CA GLY A 181 9.56 -16.47 -25.84
C GLY A 181 10.90 -15.99 -26.40
N SER A 182 11.52 -16.69 -27.38
CA SER A 182 12.75 -16.24 -28.02
C SER A 182 12.46 -15.24 -29.13
N LEU A 183 12.24 -13.96 -28.74
CA LEU A 183 11.84 -12.89 -29.67
C LEU A 183 12.88 -12.66 -30.79
N SER A 184 14.17 -12.83 -30.52
CA SER A 184 15.24 -12.69 -31.51
C SER A 184 15.13 -13.75 -32.60
N ASP A 185 15.00 -15.02 -32.19
CA ASP A 185 14.90 -16.15 -33.09
C ASP A 185 13.60 -16.11 -33.92
N ALA A 186 12.49 -15.68 -33.26
CA ALA A 186 11.23 -15.47 -33.92
C ALA A 186 11.36 -14.39 -35.03
N LEU A 187 12.05 -13.27 -34.75
CA LEU A 187 12.28 -12.22 -35.71
C LEU A 187 13.12 -12.72 -36.91
N ASP A 188 14.18 -13.47 -36.67
CA ASP A 188 15.05 -13.98 -37.73
C ASP A 188 14.31 -14.97 -38.62
N SER A 189 13.50 -15.85 -38.04
CA SER A 189 12.67 -16.79 -38.82
C SER A 189 11.53 -16.08 -39.57
N ALA A 190 10.92 -15.05 -38.98
CA ALA A 190 9.90 -14.25 -39.67
C ALA A 190 10.48 -13.49 -40.87
N ARG A 191 11.70 -12.95 -40.75
CA ARG A 191 12.43 -12.35 -41.89
C ARG A 191 12.70 -13.38 -43.00
N LEU A 192 13.07 -14.60 -42.63
CA LEU A 192 13.25 -15.68 -43.60
C LEU A 192 11.92 -16.04 -44.24
N TRP A 193 10.83 -16.16 -43.48
CA TRP A 193 9.50 -16.46 -43.99
C TRP A 193 9.05 -15.42 -45.04
N VAL A 194 9.16 -14.12 -44.74
CA VAL A 194 8.81 -13.05 -45.68
C VAL A 194 9.69 -13.07 -46.93
N ARG A 195 10.97 -13.44 -46.84
CA ARG A 195 11.85 -13.59 -48.01
C ARG A 195 11.40 -14.74 -48.90
N LEU A 196 10.97 -15.86 -48.32
CA LEU A 196 10.57 -17.07 -49.04
C LEU A 196 9.16 -16.95 -49.66
N ASP A 197 8.26 -16.23 -48.96
CA ASP A 197 6.90 -15.94 -49.46
C ASP A 197 6.51 -14.47 -49.20
N PRO A 198 6.99 -13.53 -50.06
CA PRO A 198 6.74 -12.12 -49.87
C PRO A 198 5.30 -11.69 -50.13
N THR A 199 4.49 -12.55 -50.72
CA THR A 199 3.08 -12.28 -51.06
C THR A 199 2.11 -12.64 -49.96
N TYR A 200 2.54 -13.42 -48.98
CA TYR A 200 1.66 -13.89 -47.89
C TYR A 200 1.48 -12.82 -46.81
N PRO A 201 0.24 -12.31 -46.65
CA PRO A 201 0.01 -11.17 -45.73
C PRO A 201 0.38 -11.46 -44.28
N ASN A 202 0.14 -12.70 -43.82
CA ASN A 202 0.39 -13.05 -42.41
C ASN A 202 1.89 -13.15 -42.09
N ALA A 203 2.76 -13.53 -43.06
CA ALA A 203 4.20 -13.49 -42.87
C ALA A 203 4.69 -12.06 -42.58
N ARG A 204 4.15 -11.10 -43.35
CA ARG A 204 4.46 -9.69 -43.16
C ARG A 204 3.92 -9.15 -41.85
N LYS A 205 2.64 -9.51 -41.50
CA LYS A 205 2.05 -9.12 -40.21
C LYS A 205 2.86 -9.65 -39.02
N ALA A 206 3.28 -10.93 -39.08
CA ALA A 206 4.14 -11.53 -38.05
C ALA A 206 5.50 -10.80 -37.94
N LEU A 207 6.13 -10.48 -39.07
CA LEU A 207 7.39 -9.74 -39.08
C LEU A 207 7.21 -8.35 -38.45
N ASP A 208 6.15 -7.59 -38.85
CA ASP A 208 5.90 -6.24 -38.36
C ASP A 208 5.66 -6.24 -36.83
N THR A 209 4.93 -7.23 -36.32
CA THR A 209 4.71 -7.41 -34.87
C THR A 209 6.02 -7.77 -34.13
N LEU A 210 6.82 -8.66 -34.68
CA LEU A 210 8.08 -9.09 -34.07
C LEU A 210 9.16 -8.01 -34.14
N LEU A 211 9.16 -7.14 -35.14
CA LEU A 211 10.02 -5.97 -35.18
C LEU A 211 9.75 -5.04 -34.01
N LEU A 212 8.48 -4.76 -33.71
CA LEU A 212 8.09 -3.96 -32.54
C LEU A 212 8.46 -4.65 -31.24
N ALA A 213 8.13 -5.93 -31.08
CA ALA A 213 8.46 -6.69 -29.87
C ALA A 213 9.97 -6.73 -29.57
N ASN A 214 10.81 -6.70 -30.62
CA ASN A 214 12.26 -6.61 -30.50
C ASN A 214 12.81 -5.17 -30.41
N GLY A 215 11.95 -4.17 -30.31
CA GLY A 215 12.37 -2.76 -30.26
C GLY A 215 12.99 -2.21 -31.56
N ARG A 216 12.81 -2.89 -32.71
CA ARG A 216 13.34 -2.49 -34.03
C ARG A 216 12.43 -1.45 -34.67
N VAL A 217 12.24 -0.34 -33.98
CA VAL A 217 11.27 0.72 -34.29
C VAL A 217 11.43 1.27 -35.70
N THR A 218 12.68 1.54 -36.12
CA THR A 218 13.00 2.10 -37.46
C THR A 218 12.62 1.15 -38.59
N GLU A 219 12.76 -0.15 -38.39
CA GLU A 219 12.40 -1.18 -39.38
C GLU A 219 10.87 -1.40 -39.44
N ALA A 220 10.17 -1.20 -38.33
CA ALA A 220 8.69 -1.33 -38.23
C ALA A 220 7.95 -0.10 -38.81
N GLU A 221 8.57 1.09 -38.81
CA GLU A 221 7.93 2.37 -39.20
C GLU A 221 7.30 2.36 -40.61
N PRO A 222 7.90 1.79 -41.66
CA PRO A 222 7.28 1.76 -42.98
C PRO A 222 5.98 0.93 -43.02
N ALA A 223 5.89 -0.13 -42.24
CA ALA A 223 4.69 -0.97 -42.12
C ALA A 223 3.57 -0.21 -41.43
N LEU A 224 3.86 0.43 -40.29
CA LEU A 224 2.91 1.24 -39.55
C LEU A 224 2.41 2.44 -40.39
N THR A 225 3.30 3.06 -41.15
CA THR A 225 2.94 4.16 -42.08
C THR A 225 1.97 3.69 -43.14
N ARG A 226 2.19 2.52 -43.74
CA ARG A 226 1.24 1.93 -44.71
C ARG A 226 -0.10 1.68 -44.06
N GLN A 227 -0.12 1.07 -42.86
CA GLN A 227 -1.34 0.76 -42.12
C GLN A 227 -2.17 2.03 -41.86
N LEU A 228 -1.53 3.11 -41.39
CA LEU A 228 -2.22 4.38 -41.16
C LEU A 228 -2.67 5.03 -42.49
N THR A 229 -1.90 4.88 -43.57
CA THR A 229 -2.30 5.37 -44.88
C THR A 229 -3.53 4.67 -45.42
N GLU A 230 -3.64 3.37 -45.23
CA GLU A 230 -4.82 2.58 -45.57
C GLU A 230 -6.02 2.96 -44.69
N ALA A 231 -5.81 3.10 -43.36
CA ALA A 231 -6.83 3.56 -42.44
C ALA A 231 -7.36 4.97 -42.80
N ARG A 232 -6.48 5.87 -43.21
CA ARG A 232 -6.85 7.23 -43.64
C ARG A 232 -7.72 7.18 -44.89
N LYS A 233 -7.37 6.35 -45.89
CA LYS A 233 -8.19 6.15 -47.08
C LYS A 233 -9.55 5.51 -46.79
N ALA A 234 -9.59 4.62 -45.82
CA ALA A 234 -10.80 3.92 -45.36
C ALA A 234 -11.67 4.75 -44.40
N GLY A 235 -11.19 5.88 -43.88
CA GLY A 235 -11.88 6.69 -42.86
C GLY A 235 -11.94 6.03 -41.49
N THR A 236 -10.98 5.15 -41.18
CA THR A 236 -10.96 4.34 -39.94
C THR A 236 -9.82 4.73 -38.97
N LEU A 237 -9.32 5.97 -39.06
CA LEU A 237 -8.25 6.46 -38.17
C LEU A 237 -8.63 6.40 -36.68
N ASP A 238 -9.90 6.61 -36.34
CA ASP A 238 -10.39 6.59 -34.96
C ASP A 238 -10.27 5.22 -34.29
N THR A 239 -10.18 4.15 -35.05
CA THR A 239 -9.90 2.80 -34.56
C THR A 239 -8.43 2.42 -34.72
N ALA A 240 -7.74 2.95 -35.72
CA ALA A 240 -6.35 2.63 -35.99
C ALA A 240 -5.39 3.23 -34.95
N TYR A 241 -5.63 4.47 -34.49
CA TYR A 241 -4.77 5.13 -33.49
C TYR A 241 -4.81 4.47 -32.10
N PRO A 242 -5.96 4.08 -31.53
CA PRO A 242 -5.99 3.30 -30.29
C PRO A 242 -5.20 1.98 -30.38
N GLN A 243 -5.36 1.22 -31.48
CA GLN A 243 -4.59 -0.01 -31.71
C GLN A 243 -3.08 0.25 -31.84
N LEU A 244 -2.69 1.34 -32.51
CA LEU A 244 -1.31 1.76 -32.59
C LEU A 244 -0.76 2.16 -31.22
N GLN A 245 -1.54 2.91 -30.44
CA GLN A 245 -1.17 3.29 -29.07
C GLN A 245 -0.82 2.07 -28.22
N GLU A 246 -1.66 1.04 -28.24
CA GLU A 246 -1.45 -0.19 -27.50
C GLU A 246 -0.12 -0.86 -27.89
N LYS A 247 0.15 -0.99 -29.20
CA LYS A 247 1.41 -1.54 -29.71
C LYS A 247 2.62 -0.73 -29.26
N LEU A 248 2.54 0.60 -29.29
CA LEU A 248 3.64 1.49 -28.92
C LEU A 248 3.87 1.55 -27.40
N LEU A 249 2.82 1.37 -26.59
CA LEU A 249 2.95 1.26 -25.13
C LEU A 249 3.68 -0.01 -24.68
N ASN A 250 3.72 -1.05 -25.50
CA ASN A 250 4.44 -2.29 -25.20
C ASN A 250 5.94 -2.21 -25.53
N LEU A 251 6.40 -1.13 -26.20
CA LEU A 251 7.83 -0.92 -26.46
C LEU A 251 8.62 -0.65 -25.18
N PRO A 252 9.80 -1.28 -24.99
CA PRO A 252 10.62 -1.05 -23.80
C PRO A 252 11.18 0.38 -23.72
N ASP A 253 11.51 0.98 -24.86
CA ASP A 253 11.98 2.37 -24.93
C ASP A 253 10.81 3.35 -25.16
N ARG A 254 10.33 3.95 -24.07
CA ARG A 254 9.22 4.91 -24.08
C ARG A 254 9.53 6.18 -24.90
N ARG A 255 10.79 6.61 -24.93
CA ARG A 255 11.18 7.78 -25.72
C ARG A 255 11.16 7.49 -27.23
N ALA A 256 11.64 6.32 -27.62
CA ALA A 256 11.56 5.86 -29.00
C ALA A 256 10.09 5.70 -29.45
N ALA A 257 9.22 5.14 -28.58
CA ALA A 257 7.78 5.04 -28.84
C ALA A 257 7.15 6.41 -29.07
N TRP A 258 7.45 7.39 -28.21
CA TRP A 258 6.98 8.77 -28.38
C TRP A 258 7.47 9.40 -29.68
N ALA A 259 8.76 9.31 -29.98
CA ALA A 259 9.33 9.86 -31.22
C ALA A 259 8.71 9.23 -32.48
N LEU A 260 8.44 7.93 -32.46
CA LEU A 260 7.74 7.24 -33.55
C LEU A 260 6.30 7.72 -33.68
N ALA A 261 5.56 7.84 -32.58
CA ALA A 261 4.19 8.34 -32.59
C ALA A 261 4.09 9.73 -33.22
N GLN A 262 5.04 10.63 -32.89
CA GLN A 262 5.08 11.96 -33.47
C GLN A 262 5.23 11.93 -35.01
N ARG A 263 6.12 11.07 -35.53
CA ARG A 263 6.33 10.96 -37.00
C ARG A 263 5.12 10.35 -37.70
N LEU A 264 4.56 9.25 -37.13
CA LEU A 264 3.45 8.55 -37.75
C LEU A 264 2.15 9.37 -37.80
N SER A 265 1.92 10.24 -36.82
CA SER A 265 0.72 11.07 -36.73
C SER A 265 0.89 12.52 -37.18
N ALA A 266 2.03 12.86 -37.79
CA ALA A 266 2.33 14.24 -38.17
C ALA A 266 1.31 14.87 -39.15
N SER A 267 0.65 14.06 -39.97
CA SER A 267 -0.37 14.50 -40.94
C SER A 267 -1.80 14.50 -40.39
N ASP A 268 -2.01 14.01 -39.15
CA ASP A 268 -3.34 13.77 -38.59
C ASP A 268 -3.57 14.52 -37.26
N LEU A 269 -2.98 15.72 -37.16
CA LEU A 269 -3.07 16.54 -35.95
C LEU A 269 -4.47 17.13 -35.70
N ASP A 270 -5.36 17.02 -36.64
CA ASP A 270 -6.81 17.29 -36.54
C ASP A 270 -7.62 16.11 -36.08
N ASN A 271 -7.01 14.93 -35.98
CA ASN A 271 -7.67 13.73 -35.43
C ASN A 271 -7.48 13.63 -33.91
N ILE A 272 -8.60 13.47 -33.19
CA ILE A 272 -8.64 13.42 -31.72
C ILE A 272 -7.84 12.24 -31.19
N GLN A 273 -8.02 11.04 -31.78
CA GLN A 273 -7.35 9.82 -31.33
C GLN A 273 -5.84 9.88 -31.55
N ALA A 274 -5.38 10.52 -32.62
CA ALA A 274 -3.97 10.80 -32.85
C ALA A 274 -3.38 11.68 -31.73
N ARG A 275 -4.09 12.75 -31.34
CA ARG A 275 -3.69 13.63 -30.24
C ARG A 275 -3.70 12.91 -28.88
N LEU A 276 -4.72 12.10 -28.60
CA LEU A 276 -4.80 11.32 -27.36
C LEU A 276 -3.67 10.27 -27.26
N MET A 277 -3.38 9.57 -28.35
CA MET A 277 -2.22 8.67 -28.43
C MET A 277 -0.92 9.43 -28.13
N ARG A 278 -0.71 10.60 -28.76
CA ARG A 278 0.47 11.45 -28.56
C ARG A 278 0.56 11.89 -27.10
N ALA A 279 -0.54 12.36 -26.50
CA ALA A 279 -0.59 12.76 -25.10
C ALA A 279 -0.17 11.61 -24.16
N ARG A 280 -0.71 10.40 -24.38
CA ARG A 280 -0.38 9.23 -23.59
C ARG A 280 1.07 8.83 -23.71
N LEU A 281 1.60 8.69 -24.92
CA LEU A 281 2.98 8.27 -25.14
C LEU A 281 4.00 9.34 -24.68
N ALA A 282 3.68 10.64 -24.80
CA ALA A 282 4.48 11.71 -24.22
C ALA A 282 4.54 11.60 -22.68
N HIS A 283 3.40 11.31 -22.04
CA HIS A 283 3.34 11.11 -20.59
C HIS A 283 4.24 9.96 -20.14
N GLU A 284 4.13 8.81 -20.80
CA GLU A 284 4.94 7.61 -20.50
C GLU A 284 6.44 7.83 -20.76
N ALA A 285 6.77 8.70 -21.74
CA ALA A 285 8.13 9.11 -22.04
C ALA A 285 8.69 10.19 -21.07
N GLY A 286 7.89 10.63 -20.08
CA GLY A 286 8.25 11.69 -19.13
C GLY A 286 8.20 13.11 -19.73
N GLN A 287 7.64 13.29 -20.93
CA GLN A 287 7.53 14.55 -21.63
C GLN A 287 6.27 15.31 -21.19
N GLN A 288 6.22 15.71 -19.92
CA GLN A 288 4.99 16.21 -19.27
C GLN A 288 4.38 17.43 -19.95
N GLN A 289 5.20 18.36 -20.48
CA GLN A 289 4.70 19.53 -21.22
C GLN A 289 4.01 19.09 -22.50
N ALA A 290 4.69 18.29 -23.32
CA ALA A 290 4.14 17.80 -24.58
C ALA A 290 2.86 16.97 -24.35
N ALA A 291 2.83 16.14 -23.33
CA ALA A 291 1.63 15.38 -22.96
C ALA A 291 0.44 16.30 -22.69
N THR A 292 0.65 17.35 -21.90
CA THR A 292 -0.40 18.33 -21.57
C THR A 292 -0.86 19.11 -22.79
N ASP A 293 0.08 19.54 -23.65
CA ASP A 293 -0.23 20.32 -24.85
C ASP A 293 -1.05 19.49 -25.86
N GLU A 294 -0.69 18.21 -26.06
CA GLU A 294 -1.42 17.31 -26.94
C GLU A 294 -2.84 16.97 -26.40
N ALA A 295 -2.98 16.77 -25.09
CA ALA A 295 -4.31 16.53 -24.49
C ALA A 295 -5.21 17.77 -24.61
N LEU A 296 -4.67 18.97 -24.33
CA LEU A 296 -5.41 20.21 -24.50
C LEU A 296 -5.78 20.47 -25.95
N ALA A 297 -4.91 20.13 -26.89
CA ALA A 297 -5.21 20.23 -28.32
C ALA A 297 -6.34 19.26 -28.72
N ALA A 298 -6.35 18.01 -28.19
CA ALA A 298 -7.46 17.09 -28.38
C ALA A 298 -8.78 17.64 -27.83
N GLN A 299 -8.74 18.23 -26.61
CA GLN A 299 -9.90 18.83 -25.97
C GLN A 299 -10.42 20.06 -26.72
N GLN A 300 -9.53 20.87 -27.31
CA GLN A 300 -9.93 22.01 -28.14
C GLN A 300 -10.58 21.57 -29.46
N LEU A 301 -10.11 20.49 -30.08
CA LEU A 301 -10.73 19.91 -31.28
C LEU A 301 -12.12 19.37 -30.99
N ALA A 302 -12.30 18.77 -29.83
CA ALA A 302 -13.58 18.16 -29.44
C ALA A 302 -13.92 18.46 -27.97
N PRO A 303 -14.46 19.64 -27.68
CA PRO A 303 -14.81 20.05 -26.30
C PRO A 303 -15.85 19.15 -25.62
N ASP A 304 -16.65 18.44 -26.40
CA ASP A 304 -17.72 17.53 -25.95
C ASP A 304 -17.26 16.05 -25.95
N ASN A 305 -15.98 15.78 -26.22
CA ASN A 305 -15.40 14.44 -26.09
C ASN A 305 -14.86 14.22 -24.68
N ILE A 306 -15.49 13.33 -23.93
CA ILE A 306 -15.15 13.08 -22.52
C ILE A 306 -13.72 12.54 -22.35
N GLU A 307 -13.20 11.76 -23.30
CA GLU A 307 -11.84 11.20 -23.21
C GLU A 307 -10.79 12.31 -23.31
N ALA A 308 -10.99 13.26 -24.23
CA ALA A 308 -10.13 14.43 -24.37
C ALA A 308 -10.19 15.35 -23.14
N VAL A 309 -11.38 15.54 -22.56
CA VAL A 309 -11.55 16.31 -21.31
C VAL A 309 -10.84 15.63 -20.16
N LEU A 310 -11.05 14.32 -19.95
CA LEU A 310 -10.45 13.58 -18.83
C LEU A 310 -8.92 13.48 -18.96
N ALA A 311 -8.38 13.26 -20.16
CA ALA A 311 -6.94 13.28 -20.42
C ALA A 311 -6.33 14.64 -20.05
N SER A 312 -6.96 15.74 -20.48
CA SER A 312 -6.53 17.10 -20.14
C SER A 312 -6.57 17.37 -18.64
N VAL A 313 -7.65 16.99 -17.98
CA VAL A 313 -7.85 17.14 -16.53
C VAL A 313 -6.76 16.38 -15.75
N GLN A 314 -6.50 15.14 -16.10
CA GLN A 314 -5.49 14.31 -15.45
C GLN A 314 -4.09 14.92 -15.55
N LEU A 315 -3.70 15.35 -16.74
CA LEU A 315 -2.36 15.90 -16.99
C LEU A 315 -2.18 17.30 -16.38
N LEU A 316 -3.25 18.09 -16.27
CA LEU A 316 -3.24 19.40 -15.62
C LEU A 316 -3.05 19.30 -14.10
N GLN A 317 -3.60 18.30 -13.42
CA GLN A 317 -3.61 18.24 -11.95
C GLN A 317 -2.21 18.32 -11.31
N SER A 318 -1.19 17.78 -11.98
CA SER A 318 0.20 17.80 -11.50
C SER A 318 0.95 19.11 -11.78
N ARG A 319 0.30 20.09 -12.40
CA ARG A 319 0.94 21.35 -12.81
C ARG A 319 0.56 22.52 -11.90
N PRO A 320 1.45 23.53 -11.74
CA PRO A 320 1.09 24.75 -11.03
C PRO A 320 -0.16 25.41 -11.63
N GLY A 321 -1.17 25.73 -10.80
CA GLY A 321 -2.45 26.30 -11.26
C GLY A 321 -3.31 25.35 -12.11
N GLY A 322 -2.88 24.12 -12.33
CA GLY A 322 -3.54 23.18 -13.22
C GLY A 322 -4.87 22.68 -12.68
N ARG A 323 -5.01 22.51 -11.36
CA ARG A 323 -6.30 22.11 -10.74
C ARG A 323 -7.43 23.09 -11.06
N GLN A 324 -7.15 24.39 -11.03
CA GLN A 324 -8.14 25.42 -11.38
C GLN A 324 -8.55 25.31 -12.86
N ARG A 325 -7.60 25.11 -13.76
CA ARG A 325 -7.87 24.92 -15.20
C ARG A 325 -8.66 23.63 -15.45
N ALA A 326 -8.31 22.55 -14.75
CA ALA A 326 -9.01 21.27 -14.82
C ALA A 326 -10.48 21.42 -14.36
N ALA A 327 -10.73 22.18 -13.27
CA ALA A 327 -12.07 22.45 -12.78
C ALA A 327 -12.92 23.23 -13.80
N VAL A 328 -12.32 24.20 -14.50
CA VAL A 328 -13.01 24.94 -15.56
C VAL A 328 -13.39 24.02 -16.73
N LEU A 329 -12.47 23.14 -17.17
CA LEU A 329 -12.75 22.19 -18.26
C LEU A 329 -13.89 21.24 -17.91
N LEU A 330 -13.84 20.63 -16.72
CA LEU A 330 -14.92 19.76 -16.23
C LEU A 330 -16.24 20.53 -16.06
N GLY A 331 -16.20 21.74 -15.51
CA GLY A 331 -17.39 22.58 -15.35
C GLY A 331 -18.06 22.88 -16.68
N ASN A 332 -17.28 23.28 -17.71
CA ASN A 332 -17.81 23.55 -19.05
C ASN A 332 -18.42 22.30 -19.70
N TYR A 333 -17.78 21.15 -19.53
CA TYR A 333 -18.30 19.88 -20.04
C TYR A 333 -19.62 19.50 -19.33
N LEU A 334 -19.64 19.56 -17.99
CA LEU A 334 -20.82 19.18 -17.18
C LEU A 334 -22.00 20.14 -17.35
N GLN A 335 -21.80 21.37 -17.81
CA GLN A 335 -22.92 22.26 -18.19
C GLN A 335 -23.74 21.67 -19.36
N LYS A 336 -23.09 20.96 -20.28
CA LYS A 336 -23.75 20.31 -21.41
C LYS A 336 -24.14 18.85 -21.13
N HIS A 337 -23.39 18.20 -20.26
CA HIS A 337 -23.53 16.78 -19.91
C HIS A 337 -23.64 16.59 -18.39
N PRO A 338 -24.72 17.08 -17.74
CA PRO A 338 -24.82 17.20 -16.28
C PRO A 338 -24.80 15.86 -15.53
N ASP A 339 -25.09 14.77 -16.22
CA ASP A 339 -25.20 13.42 -15.66
C ASP A 339 -24.11 12.45 -16.19
N ASP A 340 -23.08 12.96 -16.86
CA ASP A 340 -21.95 12.12 -17.23
C ASP A 340 -21.18 11.67 -15.98
N LEU A 341 -21.31 10.39 -15.66
CA LEU A 341 -20.73 9.78 -14.47
C LEU A 341 -19.21 9.86 -14.42
N ARG A 342 -18.53 9.77 -15.58
CA ARG A 342 -17.07 9.85 -15.64
C ARG A 342 -16.61 11.27 -15.29
N ALA A 343 -17.28 12.28 -15.83
CA ALA A 343 -16.98 13.68 -15.54
C ALA A 343 -17.31 14.04 -14.09
N LEU A 344 -18.46 13.61 -13.55
CA LEU A 344 -18.85 13.83 -12.16
C LEU A 344 -17.85 13.19 -11.18
N LYS A 345 -17.44 11.93 -11.42
CA LYS A 345 -16.42 11.25 -10.61
C LYS A 345 -15.10 12.00 -10.64
N ALA A 346 -14.64 12.42 -11.83
CA ALA A 346 -13.42 13.22 -11.98
C ALA A 346 -13.51 14.56 -11.26
N GLN A 347 -14.67 15.24 -11.31
CA GLN A 347 -14.91 16.51 -10.61
C GLN A 347 -14.88 16.31 -9.08
N GLY A 348 -15.54 15.29 -8.57
CA GLY A 348 -15.53 14.96 -7.14
C GLY A 348 -14.11 14.72 -6.61
N LEU A 349 -13.30 13.95 -7.36
CA LEU A 349 -11.89 13.71 -7.00
C LEU A 349 -11.03 14.98 -7.06
N LEU A 350 -11.23 15.83 -8.06
CA LEU A 350 -10.54 17.10 -8.19
C LEU A 350 -10.89 18.06 -7.04
N GLN A 351 -12.14 18.07 -6.62
CA GLN A 351 -12.62 18.84 -5.48
C GLN A 351 -12.00 18.35 -4.16
N ILE A 352 -11.91 17.02 -3.95
CA ILE A 352 -11.21 16.44 -2.80
C ILE A 352 -9.74 16.85 -2.80
N ALA A 353 -9.06 16.71 -3.94
CA ALA A 353 -7.65 17.11 -4.08
C ALA A 353 -7.41 18.61 -3.87
N SER A 354 -8.47 19.41 -3.99
CA SER A 354 -8.48 20.87 -3.77
C SER A 354 -9.03 21.26 -2.40
N GLU A 355 -9.26 20.30 -1.50
CA GLU A 355 -9.82 20.47 -0.15
C GLU A 355 -11.22 21.11 -0.12
N GLN A 356 -11.96 21.03 -1.22
CA GLN A 356 -13.31 21.53 -1.38
C GLN A 356 -14.35 20.46 -0.97
N ASN A 357 -14.30 20.03 0.28
CA ASN A 357 -15.05 18.86 0.77
C ASN A 357 -16.58 19.00 0.59
N ASP A 358 -17.15 20.19 0.79
CA ASP A 358 -18.60 20.40 0.60
C ASP A 358 -19.03 20.23 -0.86
N ALA A 359 -18.27 20.80 -1.78
CA ALA A 359 -18.51 20.64 -3.20
C ALA A 359 -18.33 19.17 -3.64
N ALA A 360 -17.33 18.49 -3.11
CA ALA A 360 -17.08 17.06 -3.37
C ALA A 360 -18.26 16.20 -2.88
N ILE A 361 -18.79 16.46 -1.68
CA ILE A 361 -19.98 15.77 -1.16
C ILE A 361 -21.16 15.98 -2.09
N ALA A 362 -21.45 17.22 -2.50
CA ALA A 362 -22.56 17.51 -3.41
C ALA A 362 -22.42 16.77 -4.75
N THR A 363 -21.21 16.82 -5.36
CA THR A 363 -20.93 16.14 -6.64
C THR A 363 -21.04 14.62 -6.51
N LEU A 364 -20.43 14.03 -5.46
CA LEU A 364 -20.47 12.58 -5.25
C LEU A 364 -21.85 12.09 -4.81
N SER A 365 -22.65 12.91 -4.14
CA SER A 365 -24.07 12.60 -3.86
C SER A 365 -24.88 12.54 -5.16
N ARG A 366 -24.55 13.38 -6.15
CA ARG A 366 -25.14 13.24 -7.49
C ARG A 366 -24.71 11.93 -8.16
N VAL A 367 -23.42 11.57 -8.09
CA VAL A 367 -22.96 10.26 -8.58
C VAL A 367 -23.73 9.12 -7.88
N GLN A 368 -23.89 9.19 -6.55
CA GLN A 368 -24.64 8.18 -5.79
C GLN A 368 -26.11 8.10 -6.23
N SER A 369 -26.74 9.22 -6.61
CA SER A 369 -28.12 9.19 -7.11
C SER A 369 -28.27 8.51 -8.46
N LEU A 370 -27.20 8.53 -9.29
CA LEU A 370 -27.15 7.90 -10.62
C LEU A 370 -26.66 6.45 -10.54
N GLU A 371 -25.71 6.17 -9.65
CA GLU A 371 -25.17 4.84 -9.35
C GLU A 371 -25.28 4.56 -7.83
N PRO A 372 -26.45 4.15 -7.31
CA PRO A 372 -26.69 4.01 -5.88
C PRO A 372 -25.76 3.03 -5.15
N ASP A 373 -25.32 1.99 -5.86
CA ASP A 373 -24.56 0.88 -5.30
C ASP A 373 -23.09 0.88 -5.71
N ASN A 374 -22.56 2.06 -6.09
CA ASN A 374 -21.13 2.18 -6.40
C ASN A 374 -20.30 2.17 -5.12
N PRO A 375 -19.47 1.12 -4.88
CA PRO A 375 -18.73 0.97 -3.63
C PRO A 375 -17.74 2.12 -3.39
N ALA A 376 -17.03 2.57 -4.44
CA ALA A 376 -16.04 3.63 -4.33
C ALA A 376 -16.69 4.96 -3.91
N THR A 377 -17.86 5.28 -4.47
CA THR A 377 -18.61 6.49 -4.12
C THR A 377 -19.12 6.44 -2.69
N LEU A 378 -19.70 5.31 -2.27
CA LEU A 378 -20.19 5.12 -0.90
C LEU A 378 -19.07 5.28 0.13
N TYR A 379 -17.94 4.62 -0.10
CA TYR A 379 -16.80 4.70 0.83
C TYR A 379 -16.19 6.09 0.88
N THR A 380 -16.07 6.78 -0.26
CA THR A 380 -15.54 8.15 -0.33
C THR A 380 -16.47 9.14 0.37
N LEU A 381 -17.79 9.04 0.17
CA LEU A 381 -18.76 9.86 0.89
C LEU A 381 -18.70 9.64 2.40
N ALA A 382 -18.55 8.39 2.85
CA ALA A 382 -18.37 8.09 4.26
C ALA A 382 -17.14 8.79 4.85
N GLN A 383 -16.01 8.78 4.13
CA GLN A 383 -14.79 9.47 4.56
C GLN A 383 -14.97 10.98 4.65
N LEU A 384 -15.62 11.59 3.65
CA LEU A 384 -15.88 13.04 3.64
C LEU A 384 -16.83 13.45 4.76
N HIS A 385 -17.92 12.70 4.98
CA HIS A 385 -18.85 12.95 6.09
C HIS A 385 -18.17 12.79 7.45
N HIS A 386 -17.29 11.76 7.62
CA HIS A 386 -16.51 11.59 8.84
C HIS A 386 -15.57 12.78 9.10
N GLN A 387 -14.87 13.29 8.07
CA GLN A 387 -14.01 14.48 8.21
C GLN A 387 -14.79 15.71 8.67
N LYS A 388 -16.07 15.80 8.29
CA LYS A 388 -16.99 16.87 8.72
C LYS A 388 -17.69 16.58 10.05
N HIS A 389 -17.32 15.48 10.73
CA HIS A 389 -17.98 15.01 11.95
C HIS A 389 -19.47 14.68 11.78
N ASP A 390 -19.95 14.51 10.55
CA ASP A 390 -21.29 14.01 10.23
C ASP A 390 -21.29 12.47 10.30
N TYR A 391 -21.21 11.98 11.53
CA TYR A 391 -21.10 10.54 11.80
C TYR A 391 -22.33 9.75 11.35
N ALA A 392 -23.53 10.39 11.36
CA ALA A 392 -24.75 9.73 10.94
C ALA A 392 -24.70 9.36 9.45
N ARG A 393 -24.39 10.31 8.56
CA ARG A 393 -24.28 10.05 7.12
C ARG A 393 -23.07 9.17 6.79
N ALA A 394 -21.96 9.30 7.52
CA ALA A 394 -20.81 8.43 7.35
C ALA A 394 -21.18 6.97 7.65
N THR A 395 -21.93 6.72 8.73
CA THR A 395 -22.41 5.39 9.12
C THR A 395 -23.38 4.83 8.07
N GLU A 396 -24.34 5.63 7.60
CA GLU A 396 -25.30 5.22 6.58
C GLU A 396 -24.59 4.76 5.29
N ALA A 397 -23.65 5.57 4.81
CA ALA A 397 -22.90 5.24 3.59
C ALA A 397 -22.08 3.94 3.75
N LEU A 398 -21.44 3.73 4.91
CA LEU A 398 -20.67 2.49 5.18
C LEU A 398 -21.59 1.28 5.36
N GLN A 399 -22.77 1.43 5.99
CA GLN A 399 -23.73 0.34 6.11
C GLN A 399 -24.24 -0.12 4.74
N ARG A 400 -24.52 0.82 3.84
CA ARG A 400 -24.85 0.49 2.45
C ARG A 400 -23.68 -0.19 1.75
N TYR A 401 -22.45 0.32 1.95
CA TYR A 401 -21.24 -0.29 1.37
C TYR A 401 -21.07 -1.75 1.79
N VAL A 402 -21.23 -2.09 3.08
CA VAL A 402 -21.06 -3.47 3.55
C VAL A 402 -22.26 -4.37 3.24
N ALA A 403 -23.41 -3.81 2.87
CA ALA A 403 -24.59 -4.53 2.44
C ALA A 403 -24.56 -4.92 0.96
N LEU A 404 -23.65 -4.33 0.15
CA LEU A 404 -23.48 -4.74 -1.24
C LEU A 404 -23.00 -6.18 -1.34
N PRO A 405 -23.36 -6.93 -2.43
CA PRO A 405 -22.88 -8.29 -2.65
C PRO A 405 -21.36 -8.38 -2.51
N GLU A 406 -20.88 -9.45 -1.87
CA GLU A 406 -19.44 -9.70 -1.74
C GLU A 406 -18.84 -10.03 -3.10
N ASP A 407 -17.96 -9.15 -3.56
CA ASP A 407 -17.11 -9.39 -4.71
C ASP A 407 -15.79 -10.00 -4.22
N ILE A 408 -15.23 -10.98 -4.93
CA ILE A 408 -14.03 -11.74 -4.49
C ILE A 408 -12.85 -10.81 -4.14
N GLU A 409 -12.77 -9.64 -4.77
CA GLU A 409 -11.69 -8.67 -4.53
C GLU A 409 -12.00 -7.66 -3.41
N ARG A 410 -13.24 -7.59 -2.88
CA ARG A 410 -13.63 -6.60 -1.89
C ARG A 410 -13.52 -7.13 -0.47
N ASP A 411 -12.54 -6.63 0.29
CA ASP A 411 -12.40 -6.87 1.71
C ASP A 411 -13.18 -5.83 2.53
N ASN A 412 -14.34 -6.20 3.06
CA ASN A 412 -15.18 -5.35 3.91
C ASN A 412 -14.56 -5.03 5.29
N GLY A 413 -13.44 -5.65 5.65
CA GLY A 413 -12.81 -5.49 6.96
C GLY A 413 -12.49 -4.04 7.30
N ASN A 414 -11.98 -3.26 6.35
CA ASN A 414 -11.70 -1.83 6.55
C ASN A 414 -12.97 -1.02 6.81
N ALA A 415 -14.11 -1.35 6.18
CA ALA A 415 -15.36 -0.66 6.41
C ALA A 415 -15.91 -0.95 7.81
N PHE A 416 -15.82 -2.18 8.30
CA PHE A 416 -16.19 -2.53 9.68
C PHE A 416 -15.28 -1.86 10.72
N LEU A 417 -13.97 -1.77 10.48
CA LEU A 417 -13.06 -0.99 11.32
C LEU A 417 -13.48 0.48 11.37
N PHE A 418 -13.84 1.06 10.23
CA PHE A 418 -14.24 2.46 10.16
C PHE A 418 -15.59 2.70 10.87
N LEU A 419 -16.56 1.81 10.72
CA LEU A 419 -17.81 1.83 11.49
C LEU A 419 -17.54 1.76 13.01
N SER A 420 -16.61 0.91 13.42
CA SER A 420 -16.19 0.82 14.84
C SER A 420 -15.54 2.13 15.31
N GLU A 421 -14.70 2.77 14.50
CA GLU A 421 -14.09 4.06 14.84
C GLU A 421 -15.16 5.15 15.02
N ILE A 422 -16.12 5.22 14.11
CA ILE A 422 -17.25 6.16 14.20
C ILE A 422 -18.06 5.92 15.48
N ALA A 423 -18.40 4.67 15.79
CA ALA A 423 -19.11 4.31 17.01
C ALA A 423 -18.34 4.73 18.28
N GLN A 424 -17.02 4.55 18.30
CA GLN A 424 -16.18 5.02 19.40
C GLN A 424 -16.19 6.56 19.52
N LYS A 425 -16.18 7.32 18.42
CA LYS A 425 -16.31 8.79 18.44
C LYS A 425 -17.66 9.26 18.99
N GLN A 426 -18.69 8.45 18.83
CA GLN A 426 -20.03 8.68 19.37
C GLN A 426 -20.21 8.14 20.79
N ASN A 427 -19.14 7.62 21.45
CA ASN A 427 -19.17 6.93 22.74
C ASN A 427 -20.03 5.65 22.75
N ASP A 428 -20.39 5.10 21.60
CA ASP A 428 -21.05 3.80 21.46
C ASP A 428 -20.03 2.67 21.43
N GLN A 429 -19.51 2.32 22.61
CA GLN A 429 -18.54 1.23 22.73
C GLN A 429 -19.15 -0.14 22.40
N ALA A 430 -20.45 -0.33 22.67
CA ALA A 430 -21.12 -1.59 22.37
C ALA A 430 -21.26 -1.81 20.85
N GLY A 431 -21.72 -0.79 20.14
CA GLY A 431 -21.77 -0.80 18.68
C GLY A 431 -20.39 -0.98 18.05
N ALA A 432 -19.35 -0.32 18.61
CA ALA A 432 -17.98 -0.47 18.13
C ALA A 432 -17.50 -1.94 18.21
N ILE A 433 -17.78 -2.65 19.31
CA ILE A 433 -17.45 -4.05 19.49
C ILE A 433 -18.21 -4.93 18.48
N GLN A 434 -19.51 -4.68 18.28
CA GLN A 434 -20.33 -5.43 17.31
C GLN A 434 -19.80 -5.30 15.88
N TRP A 435 -19.36 -4.11 15.47
CA TRP A 435 -18.75 -3.92 14.16
C TRP A 435 -17.44 -4.69 13.99
N LEU A 436 -16.60 -4.72 15.04
CA LEU A 436 -15.33 -5.48 15.01
C LEU A 436 -15.55 -7.00 14.97
N GLU A 437 -16.65 -7.50 15.53
CA GLU A 437 -17.04 -8.92 15.45
C GLU A 437 -17.37 -9.35 14.02
N ARG A 438 -17.87 -8.42 13.20
CA ARG A 438 -18.22 -8.68 11.79
C ARG A 438 -17.04 -8.70 10.83
N VAL A 439 -15.82 -8.33 11.27
CA VAL A 439 -14.64 -8.35 10.42
C VAL A 439 -14.30 -9.79 10.02
N PRO A 440 -14.32 -10.14 8.71
CA PRO A 440 -14.09 -11.51 8.26
C PRO A 440 -12.73 -12.07 8.68
N THR A 441 -12.65 -13.35 8.96
CA THR A 441 -11.40 -14.02 9.41
C THR A 441 -10.30 -14.03 8.35
N ASN A 442 -10.67 -14.01 7.08
CA ASN A 442 -9.75 -13.92 5.93
C ASN A 442 -9.35 -12.47 5.60
N SER A 443 -9.96 -11.46 6.22
CA SER A 443 -9.58 -10.06 6.03
C SER A 443 -8.15 -9.79 6.46
N ARG A 444 -7.46 -8.93 5.71
CA ARG A 444 -6.09 -8.47 6.03
C ARG A 444 -6.02 -7.73 7.38
N VAL A 445 -7.13 -7.10 7.79
CA VAL A 445 -7.23 -6.31 9.02
C VAL A 445 -7.86 -7.07 10.18
N HIS A 446 -8.19 -8.35 10.01
CA HIS A 446 -8.84 -9.15 11.04
C HIS A 446 -8.07 -9.15 12.38
N PHE A 447 -6.76 -9.36 12.32
CA PHE A 447 -5.93 -9.40 13.52
C PHE A 447 -5.97 -8.07 14.28
N GLU A 448 -5.83 -6.93 13.58
CA GLU A 448 -5.92 -5.60 14.16
C GLU A 448 -7.31 -5.32 14.76
N ALA A 449 -8.36 -5.72 14.05
CA ALA A 449 -9.74 -5.59 14.51
C ALA A 449 -9.97 -6.33 15.82
N GLN A 450 -9.47 -7.56 15.95
CA GLN A 450 -9.62 -8.35 17.18
C GLN A 450 -8.78 -7.81 18.34
N LEU A 451 -7.61 -7.21 18.09
CA LEU A 451 -6.85 -6.48 19.12
C LEU A 451 -7.64 -5.28 19.65
N THR A 452 -8.22 -4.48 18.75
CA THR A 452 -9.05 -3.33 19.11
C THR A 452 -10.29 -3.77 19.90
N ARG A 453 -10.93 -4.85 19.45
CA ARG A 453 -12.09 -5.43 20.15
C ARG A 453 -11.73 -5.88 21.57
N ALA A 454 -10.60 -6.55 21.74
CA ALA A 454 -10.14 -7.00 23.06
C ALA A 454 -9.91 -5.81 24.02
N SER A 455 -9.31 -4.72 23.51
CA SER A 455 -9.11 -3.50 24.29
C SER A 455 -10.43 -2.83 24.68
N LEU A 456 -11.41 -2.76 23.77
CA LEU A 456 -12.73 -2.19 24.07
C LEU A 456 -13.51 -3.04 25.10
N LEU A 457 -13.44 -4.37 24.99
CA LEU A 457 -14.03 -5.28 25.99
C LEU A 457 -13.45 -5.05 27.40
N ALA A 458 -12.14 -4.85 27.48
CA ALA A 458 -11.48 -4.58 28.75
C ALA A 458 -11.94 -3.25 29.38
N ARG A 459 -12.07 -2.20 28.57
CA ARG A 459 -12.53 -0.86 29.02
C ARG A 459 -13.98 -0.84 29.50
N GLN A 460 -14.81 -1.78 29.06
CA GLN A 460 -16.16 -1.99 29.59
C GLN A 460 -16.19 -2.69 30.96
N SER A 461 -15.12 -2.61 31.75
CA SER A 461 -14.97 -3.33 33.03
C SER A 461 -15.00 -4.86 32.90
N ARG A 462 -14.61 -5.37 31.72
CA ARG A 462 -14.60 -6.81 31.39
C ARG A 462 -13.19 -7.26 30.94
N PRO A 463 -12.15 -7.08 31.79
CA PRO A 463 -10.76 -7.36 31.40
C PRO A 463 -10.54 -8.83 31.04
N GLU A 464 -11.25 -9.77 31.72
CA GLU A 464 -11.16 -11.20 31.42
C GLU A 464 -11.68 -11.53 30.02
N ALA A 465 -12.76 -10.87 29.58
CA ALA A 465 -13.28 -11.07 28.22
C ALA A 465 -12.28 -10.56 27.15
N GLY A 466 -11.63 -9.41 27.40
CA GLY A 466 -10.56 -8.90 26.54
C GLY A 466 -9.36 -9.83 26.46
N LEU A 467 -8.89 -10.34 27.63
CA LEU A 467 -7.78 -11.30 27.71
C LEU A 467 -8.11 -12.64 27.03
N ALA A 468 -9.34 -13.13 27.18
CA ALA A 468 -9.82 -14.33 26.50
C ALA A 468 -9.84 -14.15 24.97
N ALA A 469 -10.36 -13.01 24.49
CA ALA A 469 -10.35 -12.68 23.08
C ALA A 469 -8.92 -12.67 22.50
N LEU A 470 -7.96 -12.05 23.19
CA LEU A 470 -6.55 -12.08 22.79
C LEU A 470 -5.97 -13.50 22.75
N SER A 471 -6.35 -14.36 23.71
CA SER A 471 -5.79 -15.71 23.81
C SER A 471 -6.24 -16.62 22.67
N SER A 472 -7.37 -16.32 22.03
CA SER A 472 -7.89 -17.05 20.86
C SER A 472 -7.18 -16.66 19.56
N LEU A 473 -6.50 -15.50 19.50
CA LEU A 473 -5.81 -15.04 18.32
C LEU A 473 -4.50 -15.79 18.09
N LYS A 474 -4.27 -16.18 16.84
CA LYS A 474 -3.02 -16.82 16.41
C LYS A 474 -2.20 -15.82 15.59
N PRO A 475 -1.13 -15.23 16.16
CA PRO A 475 -0.27 -14.33 15.40
C PRO A 475 0.47 -15.08 14.31
N ARG A 476 0.55 -14.48 13.11
CA ARG A 476 1.19 -15.06 11.90
C ARG A 476 2.66 -14.71 11.78
N ASN A 477 3.11 -13.68 12.51
CA ASN A 477 4.47 -13.16 12.42
C ASN A 477 4.89 -12.48 13.74
N LEU A 478 6.16 -12.07 13.80
CA LEU A 478 6.72 -11.42 14.99
C LEU A 478 6.00 -10.12 15.36
N ARG A 479 5.64 -9.30 14.36
CA ARG A 479 4.93 -8.03 14.59
C ARG A 479 3.56 -8.26 15.24
N GLU A 480 2.79 -9.22 14.76
CA GLU A 480 1.49 -9.58 15.35
C GLU A 480 1.66 -10.12 16.77
N THR A 481 2.70 -10.93 17.02
CA THR A 481 3.05 -11.41 18.37
C THR A 481 3.37 -10.26 19.32
N GLN A 482 4.11 -9.25 18.84
CA GLN A 482 4.43 -8.05 19.63
C GLN A 482 3.17 -7.25 19.96
N LEU A 483 2.32 -6.96 18.95
CA LEU A 483 1.08 -6.23 19.13
C LEU A 483 0.15 -6.94 20.14
N GLN A 484 0.00 -8.27 20.03
CA GLN A 484 -0.79 -9.06 20.97
C GLN A 484 -0.23 -8.98 22.39
N THR A 485 1.09 -9.03 22.55
CA THR A 485 1.80 -8.93 23.83
C THR A 485 1.57 -7.57 24.48
N VAL A 486 1.76 -6.48 23.70
CA VAL A 486 1.55 -5.10 24.18
C VAL A 486 0.09 -4.89 24.58
N THR A 487 -0.85 -5.30 23.73
CA THR A 487 -2.29 -5.17 24.03
C THR A 487 -2.66 -5.94 25.30
N ARG A 488 -2.11 -7.16 25.49
CA ARG A 488 -2.30 -7.94 26.72
C ARG A 488 -1.77 -7.21 27.96
N ALA A 489 -0.56 -6.68 27.86
CA ALA A 489 0.05 -5.93 28.97
C ALA A 489 -0.73 -4.66 29.29
N GLN A 490 -1.23 -3.97 28.27
CA GLN A 490 -2.08 -2.78 28.44
C GLN A 490 -3.38 -3.12 29.19
N ILE A 491 -4.10 -4.16 28.75
CA ILE A 491 -5.34 -4.61 29.42
C ILE A 491 -5.05 -4.97 30.89
N LEU A 492 -3.95 -5.65 31.17
CA LEU A 492 -3.56 -6.01 32.53
C LEU A 492 -3.24 -4.77 33.38
N ARG A 493 -2.58 -3.75 32.82
CA ARG A 493 -2.31 -2.47 33.50
C ARG A 493 -3.61 -1.71 33.80
N GLU A 494 -4.50 -1.57 32.81
CA GLU A 494 -5.80 -0.91 32.99
C GLU A 494 -6.67 -1.63 34.06
N ALA A 495 -6.48 -2.94 34.21
CA ALA A 495 -7.12 -3.74 35.26
C ALA A 495 -6.38 -3.71 36.63
N GLY A 496 -5.34 -2.88 36.81
CA GLY A 496 -4.55 -2.79 38.04
C GLY A 496 -3.61 -3.98 38.29
N ARG A 497 -3.48 -4.90 37.31
CA ARG A 497 -2.66 -6.11 37.43
C ARG A 497 -1.23 -5.87 36.98
N TYR A 498 -0.55 -4.90 37.58
CA TYR A 498 0.73 -4.41 37.16
C TYR A 498 1.83 -5.48 37.11
N GLN A 499 1.87 -6.36 38.12
CA GLN A 499 2.84 -7.48 38.16
C GLN A 499 2.65 -8.44 36.98
N ALA A 500 1.42 -8.79 36.64
CA ALA A 500 1.13 -9.66 35.51
C ALA A 500 1.49 -8.99 34.18
N ALA A 501 1.25 -7.69 34.03
CA ALA A 501 1.67 -6.93 32.86
C ALA A 501 3.20 -6.93 32.68
N PHE A 502 3.94 -6.67 33.80
CA PHE A 502 5.40 -6.76 33.80
C PHE A 502 5.89 -8.15 33.38
N ASP A 503 5.34 -9.22 33.98
CA ASP A 503 5.76 -10.60 33.72
C ASP A 503 5.54 -11.03 32.26
N VAL A 504 4.46 -10.57 31.64
CA VAL A 504 4.18 -10.83 30.21
C VAL A 504 5.23 -10.19 29.33
N LEU A 505 5.56 -8.92 29.57
CA LEU A 505 6.54 -8.16 28.79
C LEU A 505 7.97 -8.68 29.04
N ASP A 506 8.31 -8.98 30.29
CA ASP A 506 9.62 -9.51 30.68
C ASP A 506 9.90 -10.86 30.00
N ARG A 507 8.92 -11.78 30.02
CA ARG A 507 9.01 -13.06 29.32
C ARG A 507 9.19 -12.85 27.81
N ALA A 508 8.40 -11.97 27.22
CA ALA A 508 8.48 -11.70 25.80
C ALA A 508 9.84 -11.13 25.37
N ILE A 509 10.43 -10.26 26.18
CA ILE A 509 11.76 -9.69 25.90
C ILE A 509 12.85 -10.75 26.08
N ARG A 510 12.79 -11.58 27.12
CA ARG A 510 13.79 -12.64 27.36
C ARG A 510 13.82 -13.72 26.27
N GLN A 511 12.71 -13.95 25.59
CA GLN A 511 12.60 -14.93 24.51
C GLN A 511 13.23 -14.45 23.20
N ARG A 512 13.58 -13.16 23.09
CA ARG A 512 14.15 -12.57 21.87
C ARG A 512 15.66 -12.55 21.91
N LYS A 513 16.28 -12.87 20.77
CA LYS A 513 17.75 -12.89 20.63
C LYS A 513 18.31 -11.55 20.14
N ASP A 514 17.53 -10.80 19.35
CA ASP A 514 17.96 -9.52 18.78
C ASP A 514 17.37 -8.36 19.57
N ASP A 515 18.20 -7.37 19.85
CA ASP A 515 17.82 -6.12 20.51
C ASP A 515 16.76 -5.35 19.72
N LYS A 516 16.84 -5.40 18.38
CA LYS A 516 15.87 -4.73 17.50
C LYS A 516 14.47 -5.27 17.68
N ASP A 517 14.32 -6.56 17.96
CA ASP A 517 13.03 -7.20 18.18
C ASP A 517 12.40 -6.85 19.55
N THR A 518 13.14 -6.24 20.43
CA THR A 518 12.68 -5.87 21.77
C THR A 518 12.28 -4.39 21.90
N ILE A 519 12.69 -3.54 20.97
CA ILE A 519 12.54 -2.09 21.04
C ILE A 519 11.12 -1.65 21.43
N ASP A 520 10.12 -2.20 20.75
CA ASP A 520 8.71 -1.83 20.95
C ASP A 520 8.13 -2.32 22.30
N LEU A 521 8.84 -3.25 22.99
CA LEU A 521 8.43 -3.78 24.29
C LEU A 521 9.13 -3.11 25.48
N LEU A 522 10.29 -2.45 25.23
CA LEU A 522 11.10 -1.88 26.29
C LEU A 522 10.36 -0.75 27.02
N TYR A 523 9.69 0.14 26.26
CA TYR A 523 8.92 1.23 26.85
C TYR A 523 7.79 0.71 27.73
N ASP A 524 6.99 -0.22 27.21
CA ASP A 524 5.85 -0.79 27.95
C ASP A 524 6.29 -1.54 29.21
N ARG A 525 7.45 -2.28 29.15
CA ARG A 525 7.99 -2.93 30.35
C ARG A 525 8.52 -1.92 31.36
N ALA A 526 9.14 -0.83 30.90
CA ALA A 526 9.60 0.23 31.79
C ALA A 526 8.43 0.85 32.59
N ILE A 527 7.35 1.20 31.91
CA ILE A 527 6.15 1.74 32.57
C ILE A 527 5.51 0.71 33.53
N ALA A 528 5.46 -0.58 33.13
CA ALA A 528 5.00 -1.62 34.04
C ALA A 528 5.94 -1.84 35.25
N ALA A 529 7.24 -1.72 35.04
CA ALA A 529 8.27 -1.83 36.08
C ALA A 529 8.15 -0.73 37.14
N GLU A 530 7.84 0.50 36.73
CA GLU A 530 7.57 1.61 37.65
C GLU A 530 6.45 1.25 38.63
N LYS A 531 5.31 0.75 38.11
CA LYS A 531 4.14 0.39 38.90
C LYS A 531 4.39 -0.74 39.91
N VAL A 532 5.37 -1.60 39.65
CA VAL A 532 5.76 -2.69 40.57
C VAL A 532 7.02 -2.35 41.38
N GLY A 533 7.48 -1.10 41.36
CA GLY A 533 8.62 -0.61 42.13
C GLY A 533 9.99 -1.08 41.62
N ARG A 534 10.07 -1.58 40.38
CA ARG A 534 11.31 -2.06 39.75
C ARG A 534 12.00 -0.95 38.95
N LEU A 535 12.40 0.12 39.66
CA LEU A 535 13.06 1.29 39.03
C LEU A 535 14.38 0.93 38.36
N ASP A 536 15.08 -0.10 38.83
CA ASP A 536 16.28 -0.66 38.20
C ASP A 536 16.02 -1.14 36.76
N VAL A 537 14.89 -1.81 36.55
CA VAL A 537 14.49 -2.29 35.23
C VAL A 537 14.02 -1.14 34.35
N LEU A 538 13.21 -0.22 34.90
CA LEU A 538 12.75 0.97 34.18
C LEU A 538 13.94 1.74 33.60
N GLU A 539 14.89 2.12 34.45
CA GLU A 539 16.05 2.91 34.01
C GLU A 539 16.87 2.16 32.96
N LYS A 540 17.13 0.87 33.18
CA LYS A 540 17.87 0.04 32.22
C LYS A 540 17.18 0.00 30.86
N ASP A 541 15.87 -0.19 30.83
CA ASP A 541 15.10 -0.32 29.60
C ASP A 541 15.01 1.00 28.85
N LEU A 542 14.72 2.10 29.53
CA LEU A 542 14.65 3.41 28.91
C LEU A 542 16.03 3.88 28.37
N ARG A 543 17.13 3.63 29.11
CA ARG A 543 18.47 3.91 28.59
C ARG A 543 18.81 3.07 27.36
N ARG A 544 18.40 1.79 27.35
CA ARG A 544 18.56 0.92 26.18
C ARG A 544 17.73 1.42 25.00
N LEU A 545 16.48 1.83 25.25
CA LEU A 545 15.59 2.37 24.22
C LEU A 545 16.18 3.67 23.63
N ILE A 546 16.65 4.60 24.45
CA ILE A 546 17.33 5.83 24.04
C ILE A 546 18.55 5.53 23.15
N LYS A 547 19.34 4.49 23.50
CA LYS A 547 20.48 4.08 22.68
C LYS A 547 20.06 3.53 21.31
N LEU A 548 18.95 2.79 21.25
CA LEU A 548 18.44 2.15 20.03
C LEU A 548 17.62 3.12 19.16
N ARG A 549 16.93 4.08 19.79
CA ARG A 549 16.13 5.14 19.14
C ARG A 549 16.47 6.50 19.77
N PRO A 550 17.55 7.14 19.33
CA PRO A 550 17.98 8.43 19.92
C PRO A 550 17.04 9.61 19.65
N ASP A 551 16.07 9.41 18.78
CA ASP A 551 15.01 10.37 18.40
C ASP A 551 13.67 10.11 19.12
N ASP A 552 13.61 9.15 20.05
CA ASP A 552 12.39 8.86 20.82
C ASP A 552 12.26 9.80 22.03
N GLY A 553 11.61 10.96 21.83
CA GLY A 553 11.38 11.95 22.88
C GLY A 553 10.63 11.40 24.10
N ASN A 554 9.74 10.42 23.92
CA ASN A 554 8.99 9.83 25.03
C ASN A 554 9.87 9.02 25.97
N ALA A 555 10.89 8.33 25.44
CA ALA A 555 11.84 7.58 26.26
C ALA A 555 12.69 8.51 27.14
N TYR A 556 13.14 9.64 26.57
CA TYR A 556 13.85 10.67 27.33
C TYR A 556 12.95 11.29 28.41
N ASN A 557 11.70 11.63 28.06
CA ASN A 557 10.75 12.21 29.00
C ASN A 557 10.44 11.26 30.15
N ALA A 558 10.13 9.99 29.86
CA ALA A 558 9.82 9.00 30.87
C ALA A 558 10.97 8.79 31.86
N LEU A 559 12.23 8.69 31.36
CA LEU A 559 13.38 8.55 32.24
C LEU A 559 13.61 9.82 33.09
N GLY A 560 13.55 10.99 32.44
CA GLY A 560 13.74 12.27 33.11
C GLY A 560 12.69 12.54 34.17
N TYR A 561 11.42 12.31 33.86
CA TYR A 561 10.32 12.44 34.81
C TYR A 561 10.47 11.50 36.03
N THR A 562 10.76 10.22 35.78
CA THR A 562 10.95 9.25 36.87
C THR A 562 12.10 9.66 37.80
N LEU A 563 13.21 10.13 37.25
CA LEU A 563 14.34 10.66 38.06
C LEU A 563 13.92 11.89 38.88
N ALA A 564 13.18 12.82 38.26
CA ALA A 564 12.71 14.04 38.93
C ALA A 564 11.71 13.71 40.05
N ASP A 565 10.75 12.85 39.80
CA ASP A 565 9.72 12.45 40.77
C ASP A 565 10.32 11.77 42.01
N HIS A 566 11.31 10.91 41.80
CA HIS A 566 12.05 10.26 42.88
C HIS A 566 13.18 11.14 43.49
N ASN A 567 13.27 12.41 43.10
CA ASN A 567 14.30 13.36 43.55
C ASN A 567 15.74 12.83 43.38
N GLN A 568 15.99 12.12 42.27
CA GLN A 568 17.29 11.52 41.94
C GLN A 568 17.91 12.23 40.76
N ARG A 569 19.22 12.53 40.86
CA ARG A 569 20.01 13.06 39.73
C ARG A 569 19.28 14.17 38.94
N LEU A 570 18.73 15.14 39.65
CA LEU A 570 17.89 16.21 39.09
C LEU A 570 18.54 16.96 37.90
N PRO A 571 19.86 17.23 37.89
CA PRO A 571 20.51 17.84 36.70
C PRO A 571 20.44 16.93 35.47
N GLU A 572 20.58 15.61 35.63
CA GLU A 572 20.41 14.65 34.54
C GLU A 572 18.93 14.57 34.09
N ALA A 573 18.01 14.57 35.05
CA ALA A 573 16.57 14.59 34.76
C ALA A 573 16.19 15.80 33.89
N LEU A 574 16.69 16.99 34.22
CA LEU A 574 16.46 18.20 33.43
C LEU A 574 17.02 18.05 32.02
N ALA A 575 18.28 17.60 31.88
CA ALA A 575 18.89 17.42 30.55
C ALA A 575 18.09 16.43 29.65
N LEU A 576 17.58 15.36 30.25
CA LEU A 576 16.74 14.36 29.54
C LEU A 576 15.41 14.99 29.10
N ILE A 577 14.72 15.73 29.96
CA ILE A 577 13.44 16.37 29.65
C ILE A 577 13.63 17.51 28.62
N GLU A 578 14.71 18.30 28.72
CA GLU A 578 15.06 19.30 27.70
C GLU A 578 15.34 18.65 26.36
N LYS A 579 16.00 17.48 26.34
CA LYS A 579 16.20 16.71 25.10
C LYS A 579 14.87 16.21 24.54
N ALA A 580 13.96 15.71 25.38
CA ALA A 580 12.62 15.34 24.98
C ALA A 580 11.87 16.52 24.36
N ASN A 581 11.94 17.70 24.97
CA ASN A 581 11.30 18.93 24.47
C ASN A 581 11.90 19.43 23.15
N GLN A 582 13.18 19.21 22.90
CA GLN A 582 13.80 19.49 21.60
C GLN A 582 13.28 18.54 20.50
N LEU A 583 13.04 17.27 20.85
CA LEU A 583 12.55 16.26 19.91
C LEU A 583 11.05 16.43 19.60
N ASN A 584 10.25 16.77 20.62
CA ASN A 584 8.79 16.96 20.51
C ASN A 584 8.39 18.32 21.11
N PRO A 585 8.63 19.43 20.40
CA PRO A 585 8.37 20.76 20.93
C PRO A 585 6.89 20.99 21.21
N GLY A 586 6.59 21.48 22.42
CA GLY A 586 5.23 21.86 22.80
C GLY A 586 4.32 20.70 23.17
N ASP A 587 4.83 19.48 23.29
CA ASP A 587 4.06 18.34 23.82
C ASP A 587 3.63 18.62 25.26
N PRO A 588 2.34 18.55 25.63
CA PRO A 588 1.85 18.89 26.94
C PRO A 588 2.46 18.06 28.08
N HIS A 589 2.70 16.76 27.86
CA HIS A 589 3.25 15.86 28.87
C HIS A 589 4.74 16.16 29.13
N ILE A 590 5.48 16.56 28.08
CA ILE A 590 6.88 16.98 28.23
C ILE A 590 6.95 18.34 28.93
N GLN A 591 6.02 19.24 28.64
CA GLN A 591 5.94 20.53 29.33
C GLN A 591 5.58 20.35 30.83
N ASP A 592 4.68 19.45 31.16
CA ASP A 592 4.38 19.07 32.55
C ASP A 592 5.63 18.55 33.27
N SER A 593 6.33 17.60 32.66
CA SER A 593 7.59 17.07 33.18
C SER A 593 8.67 18.15 33.36
N LEU A 594 8.73 19.13 32.43
CA LEU A 594 9.67 20.26 32.52
C LEU A 594 9.34 21.17 33.70
N GLY A 595 8.05 21.50 33.87
CA GLY A 595 7.61 22.26 35.05
C GLY A 595 7.91 21.50 36.34
N TRP A 596 7.66 20.19 36.37
CA TRP A 596 7.91 19.34 37.51
C TRP A 596 9.39 19.29 37.89
N VAL A 597 10.32 19.09 36.95
CA VAL A 597 11.76 19.04 37.24
C VAL A 597 12.29 20.39 37.68
N TYR A 598 11.79 21.52 37.17
CA TYR A 598 12.14 22.86 37.69
C TYR A 598 11.72 23.00 39.15
N PHE A 599 10.51 22.57 39.50
CA PHE A 599 10.03 22.57 40.87
C PHE A 599 10.92 21.73 41.79
N ARG A 600 11.27 20.50 41.36
CA ARG A 600 12.16 19.62 42.15
C ARG A 600 13.56 20.17 42.32
N LEU A 601 14.06 20.99 41.38
CA LEU A 601 15.32 21.72 41.46
C LEU A 601 15.25 22.98 42.33
N GLY A 602 14.08 23.34 42.87
CA GLY A 602 13.87 24.58 43.64
C GLY A 602 13.72 25.84 42.76
N ARG A 603 13.62 25.67 41.44
CA ARG A 603 13.37 26.74 40.45
C ARG A 603 11.88 27.03 40.35
N THR A 604 11.29 27.46 41.48
CA THR A 604 9.83 27.57 41.62
C THR A 604 9.22 28.57 40.64
N GLN A 605 9.90 29.69 40.32
CA GLN A 605 9.37 30.67 39.37
C GLN A 605 9.30 30.11 37.95
N ASP A 606 10.35 29.40 37.51
CA ASP A 606 10.38 28.77 36.19
C ASP A 606 9.29 27.70 36.08
N ALA A 607 9.06 26.91 37.11
CA ALA A 607 7.97 25.94 37.19
C ALA A 607 6.59 26.61 37.08
N LEU A 608 6.34 27.70 37.80
CA LEU A 608 5.08 28.46 37.74
C LEU A 608 4.82 29.02 36.35
N ASP A 609 5.84 29.51 35.65
CA ASP A 609 5.67 30.07 34.30
C ASP A 609 5.33 29.00 33.27
N VAL A 610 5.97 27.82 33.35
CA VAL A 610 5.65 26.66 32.51
C VAL A 610 4.24 26.18 32.80
N PHE A 611 3.86 25.92 34.05
CA PHE A 611 2.55 25.41 34.41
C PHE A 611 1.42 26.41 34.14
N ARG A 612 1.63 27.69 34.35
CA ARG A 612 0.65 28.73 34.00
C ARG A 612 0.33 28.71 32.51
N THR A 613 1.38 28.66 31.68
CA THR A 613 1.23 28.61 30.22
C THR A 613 0.56 27.32 29.76
N LEU A 614 0.94 26.20 30.35
CA LEU A 614 0.39 24.89 30.02
C LEU A 614 -1.09 24.78 30.41
N TRP A 615 -1.45 25.22 31.64
CA TRP A 615 -2.82 25.22 32.14
C TRP A 615 -3.75 26.07 31.29
N GLN A 616 -3.30 27.23 30.81
CA GLN A 616 -4.08 28.10 29.92
C GLN A 616 -4.37 27.46 28.56
N LYS A 617 -3.46 26.66 28.05
CA LYS A 617 -3.57 26.03 26.71
C LYS A 617 -4.28 24.69 26.75
N SER A 618 -4.04 23.92 27.77
CA SER A 618 -4.52 22.54 27.91
C SER A 618 -4.81 22.24 29.38
N PRO A 619 -5.95 22.69 29.92
CA PRO A 619 -6.33 22.42 31.31
C PRO A 619 -6.68 20.93 31.45
N ASP A 620 -5.79 20.20 32.10
CA ASP A 620 -5.90 18.78 32.39
C ASP A 620 -5.69 18.52 33.88
N THR A 621 -6.32 17.47 34.46
CA THR A 621 -6.30 17.20 35.89
C THR A 621 -4.90 16.86 36.42
N GLU A 622 -4.04 16.19 35.65
CA GLU A 622 -2.66 15.91 36.06
C GLU A 622 -1.86 17.19 36.11
N VAL A 623 -1.87 17.98 35.03
CA VAL A 623 -1.23 19.30 34.93
C VAL A 623 -1.69 20.21 36.07
N GLY A 624 -3.01 20.27 36.31
CA GLY A 624 -3.58 21.10 37.38
C GLY A 624 -3.17 20.61 38.77
N THR A 625 -2.99 19.32 38.96
CA THR A 625 -2.51 18.75 40.24
C THR A 625 -1.09 19.19 40.53
N HIS A 626 -0.16 19.08 39.57
CA HIS A 626 1.22 19.54 39.70
C HIS A 626 1.27 21.07 39.83
N TYR A 627 0.53 21.81 38.99
CA TYR A 627 0.47 23.27 39.07
C TYR A 627 0.00 23.76 40.43
N GLY A 628 -1.06 23.16 40.97
CA GLY A 628 -1.56 23.45 42.30
C GLY A 628 -0.54 23.16 43.40
N GLU A 629 0.26 22.08 43.30
CA GLU A 629 1.31 21.77 44.24
C GLU A 629 2.45 22.81 44.23
N VAL A 630 2.86 23.23 43.04
CA VAL A 630 3.87 24.29 42.87
C VAL A 630 3.37 25.60 43.42
N LEU A 631 2.11 25.99 43.16
CA LEU A 631 1.46 27.18 43.74
C LEU A 631 1.41 27.10 45.26
N TRP A 632 1.06 25.95 45.82
CA TRP A 632 0.99 25.71 47.26
C TRP A 632 2.36 25.96 47.93
N HIS A 633 3.42 25.39 47.37
CA HIS A 633 4.77 25.57 47.88
C HIS A 633 5.33 26.98 47.65
N ALA A 634 4.84 27.70 46.65
CA ALA A 634 5.12 29.11 46.42
C ALA A 634 4.37 30.06 47.34
N GLY A 635 3.57 29.56 48.29
CA GLY A 635 2.76 30.36 49.20
C GLY A 635 1.43 30.87 48.62
N GLN A 636 1.11 30.56 47.36
CA GLN A 636 -0.12 30.99 46.67
C GLN A 636 -1.26 29.97 46.92
N GLN A 637 -1.58 29.77 48.20
CA GLN A 637 -2.46 28.68 48.64
C GLN A 637 -3.90 28.78 48.12
N ASP A 638 -4.44 29.97 47.95
CA ASP A 638 -5.81 30.15 47.43
C ASP A 638 -5.87 29.82 45.97
N ALA A 639 -4.90 30.28 45.18
CA ALA A 639 -4.79 29.91 43.77
C ALA A 639 -4.61 28.38 43.60
N ALA A 640 -3.82 27.72 44.44
CA ALA A 640 -3.69 26.27 44.43
C ALA A 640 -5.03 25.55 44.66
N ARG A 641 -5.81 26.01 45.68
CA ARG A 641 -7.13 25.47 45.97
C ARG A 641 -8.10 25.65 44.80
N ASP A 642 -8.04 26.79 44.11
CA ASP A 642 -8.90 27.07 42.96
C ASP A 642 -8.59 26.13 41.78
N ILE A 643 -7.33 25.91 41.47
CA ILE A 643 -6.91 24.93 40.45
C ILE A 643 -7.38 23.51 40.83
N TRP A 644 -7.13 23.07 42.06
CA TRP A 644 -7.52 21.74 42.51
C TRP A 644 -9.05 21.55 42.57
N ARG A 645 -9.85 22.60 42.83
CA ARG A 645 -11.31 22.50 42.71
C ARG A 645 -11.74 22.27 41.26
N GLN A 646 -11.09 22.96 40.29
CA GLN A 646 -11.35 22.74 38.89
C GLN A 646 -10.98 21.32 38.49
N CYS A 647 -9.80 20.81 38.89
CA CYS A 647 -9.39 19.42 38.67
C CYS A 647 -10.40 18.42 39.24
N ARG A 648 -10.89 18.65 40.48
CA ARG A 648 -11.89 17.78 41.12
C ARG A 648 -13.24 17.80 40.39
N GLN A 649 -13.61 18.92 39.77
CA GLN A 649 -14.83 19.01 38.94
C GLN A 649 -14.67 18.24 37.63
N GLN A 650 -13.48 18.24 37.03
CA GLN A 650 -13.18 17.51 35.79
C GLN A 650 -13.11 15.98 36.03
N ASP A 651 -12.37 15.58 37.04
CA ASP A 651 -12.19 14.17 37.42
C ASP A 651 -12.26 14.00 38.96
N PRO A 652 -13.46 13.74 39.49
CA PRO A 652 -13.68 13.61 40.95
C PRO A 652 -12.91 12.43 41.58
N ASN A 653 -12.53 11.43 40.79
CA ASN A 653 -11.89 10.21 41.26
C ASN A 653 -10.39 10.16 40.96
N ASN A 654 -9.78 11.26 40.53
CA ASN A 654 -8.37 11.30 40.21
C ASN A 654 -7.50 10.93 41.41
N GLU A 655 -6.72 9.88 41.25
CA GLU A 655 -5.86 9.36 42.32
C GLU A 655 -4.72 10.30 42.67
N LEU A 656 -4.10 10.93 41.66
CA LEU A 656 -2.98 11.84 41.85
C LEU A 656 -3.42 13.05 42.70
N LEU A 657 -4.54 13.67 42.30
CA LEU A 657 -5.09 14.81 43.02
C LEU A 657 -5.40 14.44 44.47
N ARG A 658 -6.08 13.31 44.68
CA ARG A 658 -6.43 12.81 46.00
C ARG A 658 -5.19 12.60 46.88
N ASP A 659 -4.17 11.93 46.37
CA ASP A 659 -2.97 11.60 47.09
C ASP A 659 -2.09 12.83 47.36
N THR A 660 -2.05 13.79 46.41
CA THR A 660 -1.39 15.09 46.61
C THR A 660 -2.06 15.90 47.70
N LEU A 661 -3.39 16.03 47.68
CA LEU A 661 -4.13 16.73 48.73
C LEU A 661 -3.94 16.08 50.12
N LYS A 662 -3.98 14.74 50.18
CA LYS A 662 -3.73 13.99 51.41
C LYS A 662 -2.32 14.20 51.96
N ARG A 663 -1.30 14.16 51.09
CA ARG A 663 0.10 14.38 51.44
C ARG A 663 0.36 15.78 51.97
N LEU A 664 -0.29 16.78 51.40
CA LEU A 664 -0.18 18.18 51.79
C LEU A 664 -1.12 18.58 52.94
N GLY A 665 -2.00 17.64 53.42
CA GLY A 665 -2.96 17.91 54.48
C GLY A 665 -4.04 18.92 54.07
N VAL A 666 -4.34 19.02 52.78
CA VAL A 666 -5.31 20.00 52.25
C VAL A 666 -6.67 19.40 52.09
N THR A 667 -7.67 20.06 52.69
CA THR A 667 -9.09 19.76 52.47
C THR A 667 -9.70 20.83 51.55
N LEU A 668 -10.23 20.41 50.41
CA LEU A 668 -10.99 21.30 49.56
C LEU A 668 -12.41 21.38 50.04
N GLN A 669 -12.87 22.57 50.42
CA GLN A 669 -14.27 22.80 50.67
C GLN A 669 -15.10 22.60 49.39
N PRO A 670 -16.37 22.23 49.47
CA PRO A 670 -17.23 21.97 48.31
C PRO A 670 -17.28 23.14 47.35
#